data_72d4e84bac8bc5354b383f0117b04a09
#
_entry.id   72d4e84bac8bc5354b383f0117b04a09
#
_cell.length_a   1.000
_cell.length_b   1.000
_cell.length_c   1.000
_cell.angle_alpha   90.00
_cell.angle_beta   90.00
_cell.angle_gamma   90.00
#
_symmetry.space_group_name_H-M   'P 1'
#
loop_
_entity.id
_entity.type
_entity.pdbx_description
1 polymer ?
#
loop_
_entity_poly.entity_id
_entity_poly.type
_entity_poly.pdbx_seq_one_letter_code
_entity_poly.pdbx_strand_id
1 'polypeptide(L)'
;LITKQAAKKHSFWKITALILLGFGLLEIFSFAKYHIHLPRLIQLGVDFDIRHKGWELKNYVEENQENSYDVKDTIKIEMTGSEFAAMNGEWLEFYKNKHQLDGSPWVEKKGKYPVQVKHINGDHKWHKAKISMVGMWTDHHPNLQRFSMKLKLSGDNRIFGSKAVNLILPETRSIIIDPLANDLYKTMFNGMALQYNPVIVQFRKNQPVLMLREENFDKFLIERNRKRESVIFEKGFAGGLKHLPGYEKESPQGDFNYEFPDSTRQAALKNTLWRHFNQPSDTLFKMVDKEKFLGMLAIGIFFKSWHHLVDINLHWYYNPVNHKLEPLIREVGMYPEFGFKKEIKSAQDRIDHYKFQFKYFHDTIAHNLPNFLNSYTQYLSKNDPIFFQKLDQNVLRVAQAVQQKINHYPYQKPYEMLPARFQQAQKGIIDVLKMRSAELLKIPTQNYREESNSAANNIIRWKNKVVLNEKGFTLQENQTLIIEPGTQILFTGKNCVVKLLGSMQSQGTMSLPIKWLVAPHTNGSLFIQNQGKLQLTHCIFDGFSSLSDGIWSTPAGITIHESHYAQLLNCTFKNNRKGDDMLNLFGCNNFNMWQCRFENILSDAFDSDFSSGTVNQCKFSNIGNDGVDGSGSKITVTQSHFNFVQDKAISSGEKSQFIAHHNTIDSCAIAFVSKDLSVLKESSNKLTNNQLDYAAFVKKPEYGPASIQSDQDLNTKKYLFQRKSIIKHGGKKIVMIKDVESKLYGNEFGRATKK
;
A
#
# COMPACT_ATOMS: atom_id res chain seq x y z
N LEU A 1 -65.47 -21.82 33.81
CA LEU A 1 -64.40 -21.78 32.78
C LEU A 1 -64.18 -20.36 32.23
N ILE A 2 -65.22 -19.57 32.04
CA ILE A 2 -65.14 -18.19 31.48
C ILE A 2 -64.42 -17.23 32.45
N THR A 3 -64.64 -17.38 33.75
CA THR A 3 -63.95 -16.53 34.76
C THR A 3 -62.47 -16.79 34.92
N LYS A 4 -62.01 -18.01 34.71
CA LYS A 4 -60.57 -18.35 34.73
C LYS A 4 -59.79 -17.82 33.52
N GLN A 5 -60.44 -17.72 32.35
CA GLN A 5 -59.81 -17.18 31.12
C GLN A 5 -59.69 -15.64 31.20
N ALA A 6 -60.66 -14.93 31.78
CA ALA A 6 -60.60 -13.49 31.98
C ALA A 6 -59.53 -13.09 32.99
N ALA A 7 -59.35 -13.85 34.06
CA ALA A 7 -58.30 -13.60 35.06
C ALA A 7 -56.86 -13.82 34.47
N LYS A 8 -56.69 -14.85 33.61
CA LYS A 8 -55.41 -15.08 32.90
C LYS A 8 -55.07 -13.97 31.91
N LYS A 9 -56.10 -13.44 31.20
CA LYS A 9 -55.89 -12.35 30.24
C LYS A 9 -55.54 -11.05 30.94
N HIS A 10 -56.15 -10.79 32.11
CA HIS A 10 -55.86 -9.59 32.91
C HIS A 10 -54.48 -9.65 33.58
N SER A 11 -54.02 -10.81 34.00
CA SER A 11 -52.67 -11.04 34.49
C SER A 11 -51.60 -10.86 33.40
N PHE A 12 -51.89 -11.36 32.19
CA PHE A 12 -50.98 -11.16 31.05
C PHE A 12 -50.80 -9.71 30.70
N TRP A 13 -51.85 -8.93 30.59
CA TRP A 13 -51.76 -7.50 30.30
C TRP A 13 -51.06 -6.70 31.41
N LYS A 14 -51.22 -7.06 32.69
CA LYS A 14 -50.48 -6.45 33.78
C LYS A 14 -48.98 -6.75 33.71
N ILE A 15 -48.61 -7.96 33.39
CA ILE A 15 -47.20 -8.33 33.22
C ILE A 15 -46.60 -7.62 31.98
N THR A 16 -47.33 -7.55 30.87
CA THR A 16 -46.89 -6.83 29.68
C THR A 16 -46.76 -5.33 29.95
N ALA A 17 -47.68 -4.73 30.67
CA ALA A 17 -47.59 -3.31 31.07
C ALA A 17 -46.40 -3.03 32.00
N LEU A 18 -46.11 -3.95 32.94
CA LEU A 18 -44.96 -3.84 33.84
C LEU A 18 -43.61 -3.98 33.06
N ILE A 19 -43.56 -4.87 32.07
CA ILE A 19 -42.41 -5.04 31.20
C ILE A 19 -42.19 -3.77 30.37
N LEU A 20 -43.23 -3.22 29.75
CA LEU A 20 -43.18 -2.00 28.96
C LEU A 20 -42.79 -0.78 29.83
N LEU A 21 -43.30 -0.69 31.06
CA LEU A 21 -42.92 0.34 32.02
C LEU A 21 -41.43 0.21 32.42
N GLY A 22 -41.00 -1.04 32.64
CA GLY A 22 -39.57 -1.35 32.92
C GLY A 22 -38.63 -0.94 31.77
N PHE A 23 -39.02 -1.22 30.52
CA PHE A 23 -38.29 -0.75 29.36
C PHE A 23 -38.32 0.78 29.23
N GLY A 24 -39.44 1.43 29.48
CA GLY A 24 -39.53 2.89 29.47
C GLY A 24 -38.67 3.55 30.52
N LEU A 25 -38.62 3.00 31.75
CA LEU A 25 -37.74 3.49 32.81
C LEU A 25 -36.25 3.27 32.51
N LEU A 26 -35.90 2.12 31.88
CA LEU A 26 -34.54 1.84 31.42
C LEU A 26 -34.14 2.79 30.30
N GLU A 27 -35.05 3.11 29.37
CA GLU A 27 -34.80 4.08 28.31
C GLU A 27 -34.54 5.49 28.89
N ILE A 28 -35.39 5.95 29.82
CA ILE A 28 -35.24 7.24 30.51
C ILE A 28 -33.92 7.26 31.30
N PHE A 29 -33.57 6.20 32.00
CA PHE A 29 -32.32 6.08 32.73
C PHE A 29 -31.11 6.09 31.82
N SER A 30 -31.16 5.35 30.71
CA SER A 30 -30.12 5.29 29.69
C SER A 30 -29.88 6.68 29.09
N PHE A 31 -30.94 7.37 28.70
CA PHE A 31 -30.87 8.70 28.13
C PHE A 31 -30.42 9.75 29.16
N ALA A 32 -30.97 9.72 30.36
CA ALA A 32 -30.62 10.68 31.40
C ALA A 32 -29.18 10.54 31.91
N LYS A 33 -28.67 9.31 31.99
CA LYS A 33 -27.34 9.03 32.54
C LYS A 33 -26.24 9.02 31.47
N TYR A 34 -26.56 8.56 30.26
CA TYR A 34 -25.56 8.34 29.22
C TYR A 34 -25.83 9.13 27.93
N HIS A 35 -26.94 9.86 27.84
CA HIS A 35 -27.46 10.52 26.63
C HIS A 35 -27.56 9.59 25.41
N ILE A 36 -27.83 8.30 25.67
CA ILE A 36 -27.86 7.23 24.67
C ILE A 36 -29.20 6.50 24.80
N HIS A 37 -29.90 6.30 23.69
CA HIS A 37 -31.14 5.50 23.62
C HIS A 37 -30.91 4.04 23.96
N LEU A 38 -31.84 3.40 24.65
CA LEU A 38 -31.74 2.01 25.10
C LEU A 38 -31.37 0.99 24.01
N PRO A 39 -31.89 1.05 22.76
CA PRO A 39 -31.44 0.17 21.68
C PRO A 39 -29.93 0.28 21.42
N ARG A 40 -29.37 1.49 21.52
CA ARG A 40 -27.92 1.73 21.33
C ARG A 40 -27.12 1.29 22.54
N LEU A 41 -27.71 1.34 23.73
CA LEU A 41 -27.06 0.82 24.96
C LEU A 41 -27.04 -0.72 24.96
N ILE A 42 -28.09 -1.37 24.48
CA ILE A 42 -28.13 -2.82 24.25
C ILE A 42 -27.09 -3.18 23.18
N GLN A 43 -26.97 -2.37 22.16
CA GLN A 43 -25.99 -2.50 21.09
C GLN A 43 -24.57 -2.36 21.63
N LEU A 44 -24.31 -1.34 22.43
CA LEU A 44 -23.04 -1.16 23.13
C LEU A 44 -22.80 -2.32 24.11
N GLY A 45 -23.83 -2.89 24.71
CA GLY A 45 -23.76 -4.04 25.58
C GLY A 45 -23.40 -5.33 24.82
N VAL A 46 -23.94 -5.53 23.62
CA VAL A 46 -23.57 -6.67 22.74
C VAL A 46 -22.16 -6.45 22.18
N ASP A 47 -21.81 -5.24 21.77
CA ASP A 47 -20.44 -4.85 21.44
C ASP A 47 -19.50 -5.02 22.63
N PHE A 48 -19.98 -4.68 23.84
CA PHE A 48 -19.26 -4.87 25.08
C PHE A 48 -19.15 -6.35 25.42
N ASP A 49 -20.13 -7.20 25.11
CA ASP A 49 -20.08 -8.65 25.35
C ASP A 49 -19.12 -9.35 24.37
N ILE A 50 -19.07 -8.92 23.11
CA ILE A 50 -18.03 -9.34 22.16
C ILE A 50 -16.65 -8.83 22.62
N ARG A 51 -16.57 -7.62 23.14
CA ARG A 51 -15.36 -7.02 23.71
C ARG A 51 -15.06 -7.59 25.10
N HIS A 52 -16.09 -7.94 25.88
CA HIS A 52 -15.94 -8.56 27.21
C HIS A 52 -15.50 -10.01 27.11
N LYS A 53 -15.91 -10.75 26.10
CA LYS A 53 -15.30 -12.06 25.78
C LYS A 53 -13.82 -11.91 25.42
N GLY A 54 -13.43 -10.81 24.77
CA GLY A 54 -12.04 -10.37 24.67
C GLY A 54 -11.39 -10.00 26.01
N TRP A 55 -12.19 -9.48 26.96
CA TRP A 55 -11.76 -9.09 28.31
C TRP A 55 -11.62 -10.29 29.26
N GLU A 56 -12.49 -11.29 29.13
CA GLU A 56 -12.34 -12.57 29.83
C GLU A 56 -11.13 -13.38 29.31
N LEU A 57 -10.76 -13.21 28.03
CA LEU A 57 -9.48 -13.66 27.51
C LEU A 57 -8.29 -13.09 28.29
N LYS A 58 -8.40 -11.86 28.79
CA LYS A 58 -7.40 -11.18 29.59
C LYS A 58 -7.07 -11.92 30.88
N ASN A 59 -8.10 -12.32 31.63
CA ASN A 59 -7.92 -12.98 32.92
C ASN A 59 -7.33 -14.40 32.74
N TYR A 60 -7.63 -15.04 31.62
CA TYR A 60 -7.17 -16.39 31.34
C TYR A 60 -5.69 -16.45 30.90
N VAL A 61 -5.19 -15.45 30.16
CA VAL A 61 -3.76 -15.36 29.81
C VAL A 61 -2.90 -15.15 31.08
N GLU A 62 -3.46 -14.52 32.10
CA GLU A 62 -2.79 -14.33 33.40
C GLU A 62 -2.75 -15.62 34.23
N GLU A 63 -3.67 -16.57 34.03
CA GLU A 63 -3.79 -17.81 34.82
C GLU A 63 -3.05 -19.03 34.27
N ASN A 64 -2.69 -19.06 32.99
CA ASN A 64 -2.06 -20.23 32.36
C ASN A 64 -0.63 -19.95 31.87
N GLN A 65 0.33 -20.04 32.74
CA GLN A 65 1.74 -19.67 32.54
C GLN A 65 2.62 -20.70 31.82
N GLU A 66 2.12 -21.87 31.43
CA GLU A 66 3.00 -23.00 31.01
C GLU A 66 3.06 -23.30 29.50
N ASN A 67 2.36 -22.55 28.64
CA ASN A 67 2.39 -22.85 27.21
C ASN A 67 3.40 -21.99 26.46
N SER A 68 4.43 -22.63 25.94
CA SER A 68 5.39 -22.05 25.00
C SER A 68 4.65 -21.59 23.72
N TYR A 69 4.69 -20.30 23.44
CA TYR A 69 4.17 -19.75 22.20
C TYR A 69 5.18 -19.96 21.08
N ASP A 70 4.81 -20.64 20.02
CA ASP A 70 5.65 -20.82 18.84
C ASP A 70 5.41 -19.72 17.79
N VAL A 71 5.10 -18.51 18.24
CA VAL A 71 5.19 -17.32 17.38
C VAL A 71 6.67 -17.00 17.23
N LYS A 72 7.16 -17.03 16.00
CA LYS A 72 8.60 -16.87 15.69
C LYS A 72 9.19 -15.55 16.17
N ASP A 73 8.39 -14.49 16.28
CA ASP A 73 8.87 -13.17 16.63
C ASP A 73 8.50 -12.79 18.06
N THR A 74 9.51 -12.47 18.87
CA THR A 74 9.34 -12.00 20.25
C THR A 74 10.08 -10.69 20.47
N ILE A 75 9.41 -9.70 21.04
CA ILE A 75 9.99 -8.40 21.42
C ILE A 75 9.95 -8.26 22.95
N LYS A 76 11.07 -7.85 23.54
CA LYS A 76 11.13 -7.37 24.93
C LYS A 76 11.27 -5.85 24.94
N ILE A 77 10.49 -5.20 25.79
CA ILE A 77 10.50 -3.74 25.97
C ILE A 77 10.75 -3.44 27.44
N GLU A 78 11.82 -2.71 27.70
CA GLU A 78 12.19 -2.27 29.06
C GLU A 78 12.04 -0.76 29.18
N MET A 79 11.52 -0.31 30.32
CA MET A 79 11.24 1.09 30.65
C MET A 79 11.63 1.34 32.11
N THR A 80 12.18 2.54 32.39
CA THR A 80 12.49 2.95 33.76
C THR A 80 11.22 3.16 34.60
N GLY A 81 11.37 3.12 35.94
CA GLY A 81 10.23 3.34 36.82
C GLY A 81 9.62 4.74 36.71
N SER A 82 10.46 5.78 36.50
CA SER A 82 10.02 7.16 36.34
C SER A 82 9.23 7.38 35.04
N GLU A 83 9.70 6.81 33.94
CA GLU A 83 9.02 6.88 32.63
C GLU A 83 7.70 6.12 32.66
N PHE A 84 7.68 4.96 33.35
CA PHE A 84 6.45 4.20 33.54
C PHE A 84 5.43 4.98 34.39
N ALA A 85 5.87 5.67 35.44
CA ALA A 85 4.99 6.51 36.27
C ALA A 85 4.38 7.67 35.45
N ALA A 86 5.19 8.31 34.58
CA ALA A 86 4.70 9.35 33.70
C ALA A 86 3.65 8.83 32.69
N MET A 87 3.91 7.67 32.08
CA MET A 87 2.96 7.01 31.17
C MET A 87 1.69 6.58 31.91
N ASN A 88 1.80 6.13 33.16
CA ASN A 88 0.67 5.78 34.01
C ASN A 88 -0.19 7.02 34.33
N GLY A 89 0.44 8.17 34.55
CA GLY A 89 -0.26 9.44 34.73
C GLY A 89 -1.13 9.79 33.52
N GLU A 90 -0.57 9.71 32.31
CA GLU A 90 -1.31 9.92 31.05
C GLU A 90 -2.47 8.93 30.91
N TRP A 91 -2.25 7.66 31.19
CA TRP A 91 -3.29 6.63 31.14
C TRP A 91 -4.43 6.88 32.14
N LEU A 92 -4.11 7.29 33.37
CA LEU A 92 -5.10 7.64 34.38
C LEU A 92 -5.93 8.89 33.98
N GLU A 93 -5.27 9.88 33.39
CA GLU A 93 -5.94 11.07 32.87
C GLU A 93 -6.91 10.72 31.75
N PHE A 94 -6.48 9.88 30.83
CA PHE A 94 -7.33 9.32 29.79
C PHE A 94 -8.59 8.66 30.36
N TYR A 95 -8.45 7.82 31.40
CA TYR A 95 -9.61 7.15 32.01
C TYR A 95 -10.50 8.08 32.83
N LYS A 96 -9.99 9.16 33.43
CA LYS A 96 -10.79 10.18 34.09
C LYS A 96 -11.65 10.94 33.09
N ASN A 97 -11.10 11.27 31.95
CA ASN A 97 -11.74 12.10 30.93
C ASN A 97 -12.68 11.33 30.00
N LYS A 98 -12.60 9.98 29.96
CA LYS A 98 -13.40 9.13 29.07
C LYS A 98 -14.93 9.31 29.21
N HIS A 99 -15.39 9.82 30.36
CA HIS A 99 -16.81 10.07 30.63
C HIS A 99 -17.27 11.50 30.32
N GLN A 100 -16.33 12.39 29.96
CA GLN A 100 -16.63 13.81 29.71
C GLN A 100 -16.81 14.12 28.23
N LEU A 101 -16.37 13.22 27.34
CA LEU A 101 -16.39 13.40 25.89
C LEU A 101 -17.25 12.34 25.26
N ASP A 102 -18.03 12.70 24.25
CA ASP A 102 -18.92 11.81 23.47
C ASP A 102 -18.21 10.62 22.81
N GLY A 103 -17.52 9.86 23.63
CA GLY A 103 -16.91 8.58 23.25
C GLY A 103 -15.45 8.62 22.78
N SER A 104 -14.84 9.78 22.54
CA SER A 104 -13.42 9.87 22.21
C SER A 104 -12.63 10.57 23.32
N PRO A 105 -12.03 9.82 24.25
CA PRO A 105 -11.37 10.40 25.40
C PRO A 105 -9.99 10.98 25.11
N TRP A 106 -9.43 10.79 23.93
CA TRP A 106 -8.07 11.23 23.61
C TRP A 106 -8.06 12.30 22.52
N VAL A 107 -8.05 13.55 22.95
CA VAL A 107 -8.04 14.74 22.08
C VAL A 107 -6.64 15.33 21.94
N GLU A 108 -5.75 15.10 22.91
CA GLU A 108 -4.44 15.75 22.96
C GLU A 108 -3.30 14.85 22.46
N LYS A 109 -2.15 15.50 22.18
CA LYS A 109 -0.93 14.87 21.71
C LYS A 109 -0.41 13.87 22.76
N LYS A 110 -0.43 12.60 22.41
CA LYS A 110 0.06 11.51 23.26
C LYS A 110 1.55 11.62 23.59
N GLY A 111 1.90 11.27 24.81
CA GLY A 111 3.27 11.22 25.30
C GLY A 111 4.14 10.25 24.49
N LYS A 112 5.45 10.54 24.49
CA LYS A 112 6.47 9.68 23.87
C LYS A 112 7.49 9.30 24.93
N TYR A 113 7.47 8.05 25.35
CA TYR A 113 8.25 7.55 26.48
C TYR A 113 9.47 6.78 26.02
N PRO A 114 10.70 7.13 26.50
CA PRO A 114 11.92 6.41 26.20
C PRO A 114 11.87 4.96 26.70
N VAL A 115 12.34 4.05 25.86
CA VAL A 115 12.43 2.60 26.19
C VAL A 115 13.68 2.00 25.56
N GLN A 116 14.03 0.81 26.06
CA GLN A 116 14.94 -0.12 25.41
C GLN A 116 14.12 -1.26 24.83
N VAL A 117 14.42 -1.66 23.60
CA VAL A 117 13.71 -2.76 22.94
C VAL A 117 14.71 -3.78 22.41
N LYS A 118 14.36 -5.06 22.52
CA LYS A 118 15.15 -6.18 22.01
C LYS A 118 14.28 -7.12 21.21
N HIS A 119 14.69 -7.46 19.99
CA HIS A 119 14.07 -8.49 19.18
C HIS A 119 14.78 -9.82 19.45
N ILE A 120 14.10 -10.75 20.08
CA ILE A 120 14.70 -12.01 20.57
C ILE A 120 15.12 -12.92 19.42
N ASN A 121 14.32 -13.00 18.37
CA ASN A 121 14.59 -13.85 17.20
C ASN A 121 15.30 -13.08 16.07
N GLY A 122 15.73 -11.84 16.35
CA GLY A 122 16.45 -10.98 15.42
C GLY A 122 17.93 -10.84 15.75
N ASP A 123 18.38 -9.60 15.92
CA ASP A 123 19.80 -9.29 16.19
C ASP A 123 20.20 -9.46 17.66
N HIS A 124 19.28 -9.80 18.53
CA HIS A 124 19.46 -10.00 19.98
C HIS A 124 20.08 -8.82 20.74
N LYS A 125 20.02 -7.60 20.17
CA LYS A 125 20.59 -6.39 20.79
C LYS A 125 19.51 -5.50 21.36
N TRP A 126 19.85 -4.75 22.41
CA TRP A 126 19.02 -3.69 22.94
C TRP A 126 19.17 -2.42 22.11
N HIS A 127 18.07 -1.87 21.66
CA HIS A 127 18.00 -0.64 20.89
C HIS A 127 17.23 0.43 21.64
N LYS A 128 17.73 1.67 21.60
CA LYS A 128 16.97 2.82 22.09
C LYS A 128 15.77 3.07 21.21
N ALA A 129 14.63 3.30 21.84
CA ALA A 129 13.38 3.58 21.16
C ALA A 129 12.50 4.50 22.02
N LYS A 130 11.38 4.93 21.45
CA LYS A 130 10.28 5.58 22.17
C LYS A 130 8.99 4.82 21.90
N ILE A 131 8.14 4.71 22.90
CA ILE A 131 6.77 4.24 22.73
C ILE A 131 5.77 5.37 22.94
N SER A 132 4.64 5.28 22.29
CA SER A 132 3.44 6.08 22.55
C SER A 132 2.22 5.17 22.47
N MET A 133 1.20 5.46 23.24
CA MET A 133 -0.07 4.74 23.17
C MET A 133 -0.78 5.02 21.83
N VAL A 134 -1.47 4.02 21.25
CA VAL A 134 -2.15 4.11 19.95
C VAL A 134 -3.63 3.78 20.12
N GLY A 135 -4.49 4.42 19.35
CA GLY A 135 -5.94 4.27 19.41
C GLY A 135 -6.59 5.32 20.32
N MET A 136 -7.82 5.70 20.02
CA MET A 136 -8.59 6.70 20.77
C MET A 136 -9.55 6.06 21.80
N TRP A 137 -9.88 4.78 21.61
CA TRP A 137 -10.86 4.07 22.40
C TRP A 137 -10.24 3.22 23.50
N THR A 138 -11.04 2.90 24.51
CA THR A 138 -10.61 2.13 25.71
C THR A 138 -10.21 0.69 25.40
N ASP A 139 -10.68 0.10 24.30
CA ASP A 139 -10.29 -1.23 23.84
C ASP A 139 -8.82 -1.33 23.43
N HIS A 140 -8.22 -0.21 23.00
CA HIS A 140 -6.78 -0.13 22.77
C HIS A 140 -5.95 -0.06 24.06
N HIS A 141 -6.57 0.31 25.17
CA HIS A 141 -5.87 0.61 26.43
C HIS A 141 -6.57 0.00 27.64
N PRO A 142 -6.87 -1.31 27.65
CA PRO A 142 -7.58 -1.93 28.77
C PRO A 142 -6.81 -1.79 30.10
N ASN A 143 -5.48 -1.80 30.06
CA ASN A 143 -4.60 -1.52 31.20
C ASN A 143 -3.16 -1.31 30.71
N LEU A 144 -2.25 -0.91 31.61
CA LEU A 144 -0.83 -0.69 31.28
C LEU A 144 0.02 -1.98 31.20
N GLN A 145 -0.55 -3.12 31.45
CA GLN A 145 0.12 -4.40 31.20
C GLN A 145 -0.09 -4.85 29.75
N ARG A 146 -1.22 -4.40 29.15
CA ARG A 146 -1.66 -4.78 27.83
C ARG A 146 -2.35 -3.60 27.14
N PHE A 147 -1.68 -2.97 26.19
CA PHE A 147 -2.18 -1.80 25.46
C PHE A 147 -1.56 -1.71 24.06
N SER A 148 -2.30 -1.13 23.13
CA SER A 148 -1.79 -0.85 21.79
C SER A 148 -0.77 0.28 21.81
N MET A 149 0.37 0.10 21.15
CA MET A 149 1.48 1.06 21.16
C MET A 149 2.15 1.21 19.80
N LYS A 150 2.68 2.40 19.56
CA LYS A 150 3.63 2.67 18.49
C LYS A 150 5.04 2.70 19.07
N LEU A 151 5.88 1.84 18.53
CA LEU A 151 7.30 1.77 18.86
C LEU A 151 8.09 2.48 17.75
N LYS A 152 8.89 3.50 18.10
CA LYS A 152 9.77 4.21 17.17
C LYS A 152 11.21 4.09 17.62
N LEU A 153 12.07 3.46 16.81
CA LEU A 153 13.47 3.26 17.11
C LEU A 153 14.30 4.53 16.87
N SER A 154 15.36 4.68 17.65
CA SER A 154 16.27 5.83 17.57
C SER A 154 17.42 5.53 16.61
N GLY A 155 17.91 6.57 15.91
CA GLY A 155 19.02 6.45 14.95
C GLY A 155 18.64 5.52 13.78
N ASP A 156 19.60 4.71 13.36
CA ASP A 156 19.44 3.76 12.24
C ASP A 156 19.03 2.36 12.67
N ASN A 157 18.58 2.21 13.92
CA ASN A 157 18.12 0.94 14.42
C ASN A 157 16.78 0.54 13.77
N ARG A 158 16.60 -0.78 13.58
CA ARG A 158 15.42 -1.37 12.96
C ARG A 158 14.98 -2.60 13.74
N ILE A 159 13.67 -2.82 13.79
CA ILE A 159 13.06 -4.10 14.18
C ILE A 159 12.13 -4.51 13.05
N PHE A 160 12.20 -5.74 12.60
CA PHE A 160 11.46 -6.24 11.44
C PHE A 160 11.73 -5.44 10.15
N GLY A 161 12.90 -4.85 10.02
CA GLY A 161 13.25 -3.98 8.91
C GLY A 161 12.63 -2.57 8.96
N SER A 162 11.92 -2.20 10.03
CA SER A 162 11.22 -0.91 10.13
C SER A 162 11.75 -0.04 11.28
N LYS A 163 11.75 1.28 11.09
CA LYS A 163 12.03 2.29 12.15
C LYS A 163 10.88 2.47 13.11
N ALA A 164 9.67 2.23 12.65
CA ALA A 164 8.48 2.37 13.46
C ALA A 164 7.57 1.15 13.28
N VAL A 165 7.00 0.68 14.36
CA VAL A 165 6.16 -0.52 14.40
C VAL A 165 4.93 -0.21 15.23
N ASN A 166 3.75 -0.46 14.69
CA ASN A 166 2.51 -0.44 15.46
C ASN A 166 2.29 -1.85 16.03
N LEU A 167 2.16 -1.92 17.34
CA LEU A 167 1.85 -3.14 18.08
C LEU A 167 0.41 -2.99 18.60
N ILE A 168 -0.51 -3.68 17.96
CA ILE A 168 -1.94 -3.50 18.16
C ILE A 168 -2.51 -4.73 18.84
N LEU A 169 -3.43 -4.53 19.77
CA LEU A 169 -4.16 -5.63 20.40
C LEU A 169 -5.05 -6.33 19.35
N PRO A 170 -4.96 -7.68 19.21
CA PRO A 170 -5.67 -8.41 18.16
C PRO A 170 -7.19 -8.18 18.13
N GLU A 171 -7.80 -8.04 19.29
CA GLU A 171 -9.23 -7.81 19.44
C GLU A 171 -9.69 -6.47 18.84
N THR A 172 -8.83 -5.45 18.81
CA THR A 172 -9.14 -4.16 18.15
C THR A 172 -9.16 -4.25 16.63
N ARG A 173 -8.71 -5.38 16.06
CA ARG A 173 -8.70 -5.73 14.65
C ARG A 173 -9.60 -6.93 14.36
N SER A 174 -10.54 -7.22 15.26
CA SER A 174 -11.40 -8.39 15.18
C SER A 174 -10.60 -9.67 14.87
N ILE A 175 -9.47 -9.80 15.52
CA ILE A 175 -8.53 -10.94 15.49
C ILE A 175 -7.95 -11.19 14.10
N ILE A 176 -8.69 -11.86 13.20
CA ILE A 176 -8.23 -12.23 11.86
C ILE A 176 -8.89 -11.42 10.74
N ILE A 177 -9.88 -10.60 11.03
CA ILE A 177 -10.71 -9.96 10.00
C ILE A 177 -9.91 -8.91 9.23
N ASP A 178 -9.22 -7.99 9.91
CA ASP A 178 -8.39 -7.00 9.22
C ASP A 178 -7.29 -7.65 8.38
N PRO A 179 -6.50 -8.61 8.90
CA PRO A 179 -5.54 -9.35 8.08
C PRO A 179 -6.15 -10.00 6.84
N LEU A 180 -7.29 -10.71 7.00
CA LEU A 180 -7.98 -11.38 5.90
C LEU A 180 -8.56 -10.39 4.88
N ALA A 181 -9.19 -9.31 5.36
CA ALA A 181 -9.74 -8.27 4.51
C ALA A 181 -8.66 -7.59 3.65
N ASN A 182 -7.51 -7.27 4.24
CA ASN A 182 -6.37 -6.70 3.53
C ASN A 182 -5.79 -7.68 2.48
N ASP A 183 -5.67 -8.96 2.82
CA ASP A 183 -5.21 -9.99 1.87
C ASP A 183 -6.18 -10.14 0.69
N LEU A 184 -7.48 -10.17 0.94
CA LEU A 184 -8.51 -10.22 -0.10
C LEU A 184 -8.49 -8.96 -0.97
N TYR A 185 -8.37 -7.79 -0.36
CA TYR A 185 -8.32 -6.53 -1.09
C TYR A 185 -7.13 -6.47 -2.05
N LYS A 186 -5.95 -6.89 -1.58
CA LYS A 186 -4.75 -6.98 -2.41
C LYS A 186 -4.87 -8.00 -3.53
N THR A 187 -5.32 -9.21 -3.20
CA THR A 187 -5.29 -10.33 -4.17
C THR A 187 -6.40 -10.25 -5.21
N MET A 188 -7.56 -9.70 -4.87
CA MET A 188 -8.73 -9.65 -5.74
C MET A 188 -8.87 -8.34 -6.51
N PHE A 189 -8.46 -7.22 -5.90
CA PHE A 189 -8.69 -5.89 -6.44
C PHE A 189 -7.42 -5.11 -6.71
N ASN A 190 -6.24 -5.72 -6.52
CA ASN A 190 -4.94 -5.07 -6.62
C ASN A 190 -4.87 -3.76 -5.80
N GLY A 191 -5.58 -3.75 -4.67
CA GLY A 191 -5.59 -2.63 -3.75
C GLY A 191 -4.32 -2.56 -2.91
N MET A 192 -3.99 -1.38 -2.43
CA MET A 192 -2.91 -1.21 -1.47
C MET A 192 -3.36 -1.73 -0.10
N ALA A 193 -2.64 -2.70 0.45
CA ALA A 193 -3.02 -3.40 1.66
C ALA A 193 -1.93 -3.34 2.72
N LEU A 194 -2.34 -3.20 3.97
CA LEU A 194 -1.47 -3.31 5.14
C LEU A 194 -1.07 -4.76 5.40
N GLN A 195 0.12 -4.96 5.92
CA GLN A 195 0.57 -6.25 6.41
C GLN A 195 0.40 -6.33 7.92
N TYR A 196 -0.17 -7.46 8.37
CA TYR A 196 -0.33 -7.80 9.78
C TYR A 196 0.46 -9.07 10.09
N ASN A 197 1.22 -9.07 11.17
CA ASN A 197 1.95 -10.24 11.61
C ASN A 197 1.79 -10.41 13.12
N PRO A 198 1.54 -11.64 13.62
CA PRO A 198 1.52 -11.90 15.05
C PRO A 198 2.91 -11.73 15.63
N VAL A 199 3.00 -11.18 16.83
CA VAL A 199 4.23 -10.99 17.59
C VAL A 199 3.96 -11.11 19.07
N ILE A 200 4.85 -11.75 19.81
CA ILE A 200 4.81 -11.79 21.28
C ILE A 200 5.55 -10.56 21.80
N VAL A 201 4.91 -9.81 22.67
CA VAL A 201 5.46 -8.62 23.31
C VAL A 201 5.53 -8.81 24.81
N GLN A 202 6.73 -8.76 25.37
CA GLN A 202 6.96 -8.70 26.80
C GLN A 202 7.31 -7.27 27.20
N PHE A 203 6.40 -6.58 27.89
CA PHE A 203 6.58 -5.23 28.37
C PHE A 203 7.02 -5.24 29.85
N ARG A 204 8.24 -4.77 30.11
CA ARG A 204 8.88 -4.83 31.43
C ARG A 204 8.91 -6.27 31.95
N LYS A 205 8.54 -6.47 33.21
CA LYS A 205 8.43 -7.78 33.88
C LYS A 205 7.04 -8.43 33.73
N ASN A 206 6.15 -7.83 32.90
CA ASN A 206 4.81 -8.37 32.69
C ASN A 206 4.87 -9.69 31.92
N GLN A 207 3.77 -10.44 31.99
CA GLN A 207 3.61 -11.62 31.16
C GLN A 207 3.65 -11.26 29.66
N PRO A 208 4.24 -12.11 28.83
CA PRO A 208 4.21 -11.92 27.40
C PRO A 208 2.78 -11.88 26.85
N VAL A 209 2.50 -10.96 25.94
CA VAL A 209 1.19 -10.74 25.33
C VAL A 209 1.29 -10.91 23.82
N LEU A 210 0.32 -11.61 23.22
CA LEU A 210 0.18 -11.63 21.77
C LEU A 210 -0.31 -10.27 21.30
N MET A 211 0.36 -9.72 20.29
CA MET A 211 -0.03 -8.51 19.58
C MET A 211 0.03 -8.72 18.07
N LEU A 212 -0.67 -7.89 17.33
CA LEU A 212 -0.51 -7.77 15.89
C LEU A 212 0.47 -6.64 15.59
N ARG A 213 1.51 -6.95 14.85
CA ARG A 213 2.33 -5.95 14.21
C ARG A 213 1.59 -5.44 12.97
N GLU A 214 1.04 -4.26 13.07
CA GLU A 214 0.41 -3.56 11.95
C GLU A 214 1.45 -2.68 11.25
N GLU A 215 1.48 -2.74 9.93
CA GLU A 215 2.37 -1.94 9.11
C GLU A 215 2.03 -0.43 9.21
N ASN A 216 3.03 0.43 9.10
CA ASN A 216 2.81 1.88 9.11
C ASN A 216 2.46 2.39 7.71
N PHE A 217 1.78 3.55 7.67
CA PHE A 217 1.62 4.33 6.44
C PHE A 217 2.91 5.09 6.16
N ASP A 218 3.82 4.45 5.44
CA ASP A 218 5.12 5.01 5.10
C ASP A 218 5.58 4.54 3.71
N LYS A 219 6.74 4.96 3.30
CA LYS A 219 7.34 4.60 2.02
C LYS A 219 7.44 3.09 1.84
N PHE A 220 7.74 2.35 2.90
CA PHE A 220 7.88 0.90 2.83
C PHE A 220 6.58 0.20 2.46
N LEU A 221 5.43 0.67 2.98
CA LEU A 221 4.10 0.21 2.57
C LEU A 221 3.89 0.39 1.06
N ILE A 222 4.24 1.56 0.53
CA ILE A 222 4.07 1.89 -0.89
C ILE A 222 4.94 0.96 -1.75
N GLU A 223 6.22 0.83 -1.44
CA GLU A 223 7.17 0.00 -2.18
C GLU A 223 6.81 -1.49 -2.10
N ARG A 224 6.39 -1.98 -0.92
CA ARG A 224 5.94 -3.37 -0.75
C ARG A 224 4.69 -3.69 -1.59
N ASN A 225 3.83 -2.72 -1.78
CA ASN A 225 2.68 -2.84 -2.66
C ASN A 225 3.02 -2.59 -4.14
N ARG A 226 4.31 -2.43 -4.47
CA ARG A 226 4.80 -2.15 -5.82
C ARG A 226 4.13 -0.93 -6.43
N LYS A 227 4.04 0.14 -5.64
CA LYS A 227 3.48 1.42 -6.06
C LYS A 227 4.58 2.47 -6.11
N ARG A 228 4.36 3.49 -6.91
CA ARG A 228 5.28 4.62 -7.00
C ARG A 228 5.17 5.49 -5.75
N GLU A 229 6.31 6.00 -5.29
CA GLU A 229 6.35 6.88 -4.12
C GLU A 229 5.44 8.09 -4.31
N SER A 230 4.51 8.27 -3.38
CA SER A 230 3.52 9.35 -3.39
C SER A 230 2.90 9.51 -2.00
N VAL A 231 1.93 10.41 -1.87
CA VAL A 231 1.27 10.69 -0.60
C VAL A 231 0.22 9.65 -0.25
N ILE A 232 0.19 9.29 1.04
CA ILE A 232 -0.95 8.64 1.69
C ILE A 232 -1.56 9.68 2.65
N PHE A 233 -2.87 9.85 2.62
CA PHE A 233 -3.57 10.83 3.43
C PHE A 233 -4.92 10.32 3.89
N GLU A 234 -5.42 10.90 4.97
CA GLU A 234 -6.76 10.75 5.47
C GLU A 234 -7.41 12.13 5.62
N LYS A 235 -8.73 12.19 5.62
CA LYS A 235 -9.46 13.42 5.95
C LYS A 235 -9.56 13.51 7.46
N GLY A 236 -8.84 14.45 8.06
CA GLY A 236 -8.86 14.68 9.49
C GLY A 236 -10.22 15.17 10.01
N PHE A 237 -10.38 15.17 11.31
CA PHE A 237 -11.60 15.61 12.02
C PHE A 237 -12.00 17.07 11.80
N ALA A 238 -11.16 17.90 11.20
CA ALA A 238 -11.31 19.36 11.09
C ALA A 238 -12.61 19.86 10.46
N GLY A 239 -13.36 19.04 9.77
CA GLY A 239 -14.61 19.45 9.14
C GLY A 239 -15.89 19.11 9.91
N GLY A 240 -15.84 18.21 10.90
CA GLY A 240 -17.05 17.61 11.46
C GLY A 240 -17.30 17.79 12.96
N LEU A 241 -16.28 18.13 13.74
CA LEU A 241 -16.39 18.21 15.20
C LEU A 241 -16.25 19.65 15.71
N LYS A 242 -16.96 20.62 15.10
CA LYS A 242 -17.01 22.02 15.54
C LYS A 242 -17.47 22.22 17.01
N HIS A 243 -17.87 21.15 17.67
CA HIS A 243 -18.40 21.18 19.04
C HIS A 243 -17.45 20.60 20.09
N LEU A 244 -16.25 20.13 19.73
CA LEU A 244 -15.26 19.65 20.69
C LEU A 244 -14.31 20.81 21.05
N PRO A 245 -14.24 21.24 22.32
CA PRO A 245 -13.28 22.24 22.74
C PRO A 245 -11.83 21.75 22.45
N GLY A 246 -11.05 22.58 21.75
CA GLY A 246 -9.65 22.27 21.42
C GLY A 246 -9.35 22.02 19.96
N TYR A 247 -10.36 21.78 19.11
CA TYR A 247 -10.18 21.56 17.65
C TYR A 247 -10.25 22.83 16.81
N GLU A 248 -10.40 24.00 17.43
CA GLU A 248 -10.55 25.29 16.72
C GLU A 248 -9.27 25.79 16.01
N LYS A 249 -8.14 25.12 16.17
CA LYS A 249 -6.83 25.54 15.64
C LYS A 249 -6.27 24.63 14.54
N GLU A 250 -7.06 23.80 13.92
CA GLU A 250 -6.51 22.98 12.85
C GLU A 250 -6.30 23.79 11.58
N SER A 251 -5.04 23.76 11.14
CA SER A 251 -4.60 24.27 9.86
C SER A 251 -5.48 23.70 8.74
N PRO A 252 -5.90 24.52 7.76
CA PRO A 252 -6.61 24.02 6.56
C PRO A 252 -5.80 23.02 5.72
N GLN A 253 -4.65 22.60 6.20
CA GLN A 253 -3.72 21.71 5.53
C GLN A 253 -3.90 20.25 5.98
N GLY A 254 -5.08 19.67 5.90
CA GLY A 254 -5.39 18.30 6.25
C GLY A 254 -4.22 17.41 6.62
N ASP A 255 -4.36 16.50 7.54
CA ASP A 255 -3.30 15.64 8.04
C ASP A 255 -2.83 14.66 6.97
N PHE A 256 -1.94 15.13 6.09
CA PHE A 256 -1.21 14.25 5.20
C PHE A 256 -0.15 13.52 6.03
N ASN A 257 -0.37 12.25 6.30
CA ASN A 257 0.49 11.44 7.15
C ASN A 257 1.83 11.08 6.51
N TYR A 258 2.04 11.42 5.25
CA TYR A 258 3.23 11.07 4.52
C TYR A 258 3.83 12.28 3.79
N GLU A 259 5.13 12.45 3.91
CA GLU A 259 5.84 13.53 3.21
C GLU A 259 6.24 13.09 1.80
N PHE A 260 6.02 13.97 0.85
CA PHE A 260 6.50 13.82 -0.51
C PHE A 260 7.95 14.32 -0.58
N PRO A 261 8.84 13.70 -1.36
CA PRO A 261 10.24 14.15 -1.46
C PRO A 261 10.39 15.58 -1.97
N ASP A 262 9.48 16.02 -2.85
CA ASP A 262 9.46 17.38 -3.40
C ASP A 262 8.46 18.26 -2.65
N SER A 263 8.94 19.18 -1.85
CA SER A 263 8.14 20.09 -1.02
C SER A 263 7.17 20.97 -1.82
N THR A 264 7.58 21.44 -3.00
CA THR A 264 6.76 22.31 -3.88
C THR A 264 5.58 21.51 -4.44
N ARG A 265 5.86 20.29 -4.88
CA ARG A 265 4.89 19.37 -5.43
C ARG A 265 3.93 18.87 -4.37
N GLN A 266 4.43 18.59 -3.18
CA GLN A 266 3.64 18.26 -2.00
C GLN A 266 2.63 19.37 -1.68
N ALA A 267 3.05 20.63 -1.67
CA ALA A 267 2.16 21.77 -1.40
C ALA A 267 1.07 21.91 -2.49
N ALA A 268 1.42 21.77 -3.77
CA ALA A 268 0.47 21.82 -4.88
C ALA A 268 -0.56 20.68 -4.79
N LEU A 269 -0.09 19.47 -4.52
CA LEU A 269 -0.95 18.29 -4.34
C LEU A 269 -1.87 18.43 -3.13
N LYS A 270 -1.34 18.84 -1.97
CA LYS A 270 -2.13 19.10 -0.77
C LYS A 270 -3.24 20.11 -1.02
N ASN A 271 -2.92 21.24 -1.65
CA ASN A 271 -3.91 22.29 -1.94
C ASN A 271 -5.00 21.80 -2.90
N THR A 272 -4.62 21.03 -3.90
CA THR A 272 -5.57 20.49 -4.88
C THR A 272 -6.51 19.48 -4.24
N LEU A 273 -5.96 18.50 -3.53
CA LEU A 273 -6.74 17.45 -2.85
C LEU A 273 -7.63 18.05 -1.75
N TRP A 274 -7.10 18.98 -0.94
CA TRP A 274 -7.86 19.65 0.10
C TRP A 274 -9.12 20.35 -0.44
N ARG A 275 -8.99 21.12 -1.51
CA ARG A 275 -10.14 21.80 -2.16
C ARG A 275 -11.19 20.78 -2.62
N HIS A 276 -10.75 19.72 -3.27
CA HIS A 276 -11.66 18.71 -3.82
C HIS A 276 -12.36 17.89 -2.74
N PHE A 277 -11.67 17.54 -1.64
CA PHE A 277 -12.28 16.78 -0.55
C PHE A 277 -13.24 17.62 0.29
N ASN A 278 -13.01 18.92 0.42
CA ASN A 278 -13.94 19.80 1.11
C ASN A 278 -15.15 20.21 0.26
N GLN A 279 -15.00 20.20 -1.05
CA GLN A 279 -16.09 20.46 -2.01
C GLN A 279 -16.08 19.34 -3.07
N PRO A 280 -16.62 18.16 -2.73
CA PRO A 280 -16.67 17.05 -3.67
C PRO A 280 -17.30 17.46 -5.00
N SER A 281 -16.61 17.15 -6.09
CA SER A 281 -17.02 17.53 -7.45
C SER A 281 -16.79 16.37 -8.39
N ASP A 282 -17.40 16.44 -9.57
CA ASP A 282 -17.21 15.46 -10.65
C ASP A 282 -15.73 15.26 -10.99
N THR A 283 -14.91 16.30 -10.85
CA THR A 283 -13.46 16.21 -11.09
C THR A 283 -12.79 15.28 -10.09
N LEU A 284 -13.10 15.42 -8.78
CA LEU A 284 -12.60 14.52 -7.76
C LEU A 284 -13.10 13.10 -7.98
N PHE A 285 -14.39 12.94 -8.28
CA PHE A 285 -14.99 11.63 -8.48
C PHE A 285 -14.36 10.86 -9.66
N LYS A 286 -14.00 11.55 -10.73
CA LYS A 286 -13.26 10.97 -11.87
C LYS A 286 -11.83 10.56 -11.49
N MET A 287 -11.23 11.14 -10.45
CA MET A 287 -9.92 10.76 -9.95
C MET A 287 -9.95 9.46 -9.11
N VAL A 288 -11.09 9.06 -8.56
CA VAL A 288 -11.16 7.83 -7.77
C VAL A 288 -10.97 6.59 -8.65
N ASP A 289 -10.16 5.66 -8.19
CA ASP A 289 -10.06 4.32 -8.80
C ASP A 289 -11.33 3.53 -8.48
N LYS A 290 -12.24 3.48 -9.44
CA LYS A 290 -13.57 2.91 -9.27
C LYS A 290 -13.53 1.42 -8.91
N GLU A 291 -12.65 0.65 -9.53
CA GLU A 291 -12.57 -0.78 -9.30
C GLU A 291 -12.06 -1.11 -7.88
N LYS A 292 -11.03 -0.41 -7.43
CA LYS A 292 -10.54 -0.54 -6.06
C LYS A 292 -11.56 -0.05 -5.04
N PHE A 293 -12.28 1.02 -5.36
CA PHE A 293 -13.35 1.52 -4.50
C PHE A 293 -14.51 0.51 -4.38
N LEU A 294 -14.95 -0.08 -5.49
CA LEU A 294 -15.93 -1.17 -5.49
C LEU A 294 -15.44 -2.38 -4.69
N GLY A 295 -14.16 -2.72 -4.80
CA GLY A 295 -13.54 -3.78 -4.01
C GLY A 295 -13.59 -3.49 -2.51
N MET A 296 -13.26 -2.27 -2.09
CA MET A 296 -13.37 -1.81 -0.70
C MET A 296 -14.80 -1.92 -0.17
N LEU A 297 -15.79 -1.46 -0.96
CA LEU A 297 -17.21 -1.57 -0.60
C LEU A 297 -17.65 -3.03 -0.48
N ALA A 298 -17.25 -3.89 -1.40
CA ALA A 298 -17.60 -5.31 -1.38
C ALA A 298 -17.04 -6.02 -0.13
N ILE A 299 -15.82 -5.69 0.26
CA ILE A 299 -15.23 -6.18 1.52
C ILE A 299 -16.01 -5.65 2.73
N GLY A 300 -16.31 -4.36 2.77
CA GLY A 300 -17.12 -3.77 3.84
C GLY A 300 -18.48 -4.46 3.99
N ILE A 301 -19.18 -4.66 2.91
CA ILE A 301 -20.47 -5.34 2.90
C ILE A 301 -20.33 -6.80 3.34
N PHE A 302 -19.36 -7.53 2.82
CA PHE A 302 -19.13 -8.92 3.21
C PHE A 302 -18.87 -9.07 4.70
N PHE A 303 -17.95 -8.26 5.27
CA PHE A 303 -17.64 -8.30 6.70
C PHE A 303 -18.65 -7.54 7.57
N LYS A 304 -19.71 -6.97 7.01
CA LYS A 304 -20.66 -6.08 7.71
C LYS A 304 -19.97 -4.93 8.42
N SER A 305 -18.95 -4.37 7.80
CA SER A 305 -18.10 -3.32 8.37
C SER A 305 -18.31 -2.00 7.66
N TRP A 306 -18.54 -0.95 8.43
CA TRP A 306 -18.62 0.43 7.95
C TRP A 306 -17.55 1.34 8.56
N HIS A 307 -16.87 0.86 9.60
CA HIS A 307 -15.92 1.65 10.35
C HIS A 307 -14.76 2.17 9.48
N HIS A 308 -14.24 1.34 8.58
CA HIS A 308 -13.18 1.70 7.65
C HIS A 308 -13.64 2.64 6.51
N LEU A 309 -14.95 2.84 6.35
CA LEU A 309 -15.54 3.71 5.33
C LEU A 309 -15.82 5.13 5.84
N VAL A 310 -15.70 5.35 7.16
CA VAL A 310 -15.85 6.70 7.74
C VAL A 310 -14.66 7.55 7.33
N ASP A 311 -14.91 8.79 6.91
CA ASP A 311 -13.90 9.70 6.35
C ASP A 311 -12.61 9.80 7.18
N ILE A 312 -12.72 9.74 8.51
CA ILE A 312 -11.59 9.78 9.45
C ILE A 312 -10.74 8.49 9.51
N ASN A 313 -11.26 7.38 9.01
CA ASN A 313 -10.56 6.10 8.96
C ASN A 313 -10.19 5.71 7.53
N LEU A 314 -10.80 6.38 6.55
CA LEU A 314 -10.56 6.12 5.14
C LEU A 314 -9.27 6.79 4.69
N HIS A 315 -8.27 5.98 4.41
CA HIS A 315 -7.00 6.43 3.88
C HIS A 315 -6.99 6.35 2.36
N TRP A 316 -6.27 7.26 1.74
CA TRP A 316 -6.13 7.36 0.31
C TRP A 316 -4.67 7.40 -0.09
N TYR A 317 -4.32 6.63 -1.10
CA TYR A 317 -3.07 6.77 -1.80
C TYR A 317 -3.33 7.51 -3.12
N TYR A 318 -2.60 8.58 -3.37
CA TYR A 318 -2.60 9.22 -4.67
C TYR A 318 -1.60 8.53 -5.59
N ASN A 319 -2.09 7.87 -6.63
CA ASN A 319 -1.25 7.25 -7.65
C ASN A 319 -0.80 8.31 -8.66
N PRO A 320 0.48 8.73 -8.67
CA PRO A 320 0.96 9.81 -9.53
C PRO A 320 1.07 9.41 -11.00
N VAL A 321 0.95 8.12 -11.31
CA VAL A 321 1.09 7.58 -12.66
C VAL A 321 -0.20 7.72 -13.44
N ASN A 322 -1.32 7.31 -12.87
CA ASN A 322 -2.62 7.33 -13.52
C ASN A 322 -3.56 8.43 -12.99
N HIS A 323 -3.11 9.28 -12.09
CA HIS A 323 -3.90 10.31 -11.39
C HIS A 323 -5.10 9.79 -10.63
N LYS A 324 -5.01 8.56 -10.11
CA LYS A 324 -6.10 7.96 -9.37
C LYS A 324 -5.88 8.05 -7.87
N LEU A 325 -6.97 8.20 -7.16
CA LEU A 325 -7.07 8.03 -5.72
C LEU A 325 -7.47 6.59 -5.45
N GLU A 326 -6.56 5.85 -4.84
CA GLU A 326 -6.76 4.46 -4.47
C GLU A 326 -7.06 4.40 -2.97
N PRO A 327 -8.22 3.84 -2.55
CA PRO A 327 -8.51 3.71 -1.13
C PRO A 327 -7.64 2.60 -0.51
N LEU A 328 -7.29 2.81 0.77
CA LEU A 328 -6.66 1.79 1.62
C LEU A 328 -7.66 1.35 2.66
N ILE A 329 -7.68 0.04 2.94
CA ILE A 329 -8.55 -0.50 3.99
C ILE A 329 -7.77 -0.73 5.29
N ARG A 330 -8.39 -0.33 6.40
CA ARG A 330 -7.89 -0.53 7.76
C ARG A 330 -9.08 -0.54 8.71
N GLU A 331 -8.97 -1.28 9.80
CA GLU A 331 -10.03 -1.35 10.80
C GLU A 331 -11.35 -1.91 10.27
N VAL A 332 -11.23 -2.95 9.45
CA VAL A 332 -12.38 -3.74 8.97
C VAL A 332 -12.85 -4.64 10.11
N GLY A 333 -13.59 -4.07 11.06
CA GLY A 333 -14.22 -4.85 12.13
C GLY A 333 -15.50 -5.54 11.66
N MET A 334 -15.90 -6.64 12.30
CA MET A 334 -17.27 -7.15 12.18
C MET A 334 -18.17 -6.42 13.15
N TYR A 335 -19.18 -5.73 12.61
CA TYR A 335 -20.25 -5.12 13.40
C TYR A 335 -21.56 -5.87 13.09
N PRO A 336 -21.99 -6.79 13.97
CA PRO A 336 -23.13 -7.69 13.67
C PRO A 336 -24.46 -6.98 13.41
N GLU A 337 -24.55 -5.72 13.66
CA GLU A 337 -25.84 -5.02 13.84
C GLU A 337 -26.26 -4.09 12.71
N PHE A 338 -25.53 -4.02 11.62
CA PHE A 338 -26.17 -3.50 10.41
C PHE A 338 -27.14 -4.57 9.89
N GLY A 339 -28.04 -4.94 10.80
CA GLY A 339 -28.91 -6.07 10.70
C GLY A 339 -30.01 -5.87 9.69
N PHE A 340 -30.22 -6.91 8.95
CA PHE A 340 -31.38 -7.06 8.11
C PHE A 340 -32.40 -7.97 8.75
N LYS A 341 -33.64 -7.44 8.84
CA LYS A 341 -34.78 -8.18 9.24
C LYS A 341 -35.52 -8.83 8.04
N LYS A 342 -35.06 -8.61 6.81
CA LYS A 342 -35.72 -9.16 5.62
C LYS A 342 -34.91 -10.32 5.07
N GLU A 343 -35.55 -11.44 4.87
CA GLU A 343 -34.98 -12.61 4.21
C GLU A 343 -34.62 -12.27 2.77
N ILE A 344 -33.35 -12.53 2.38
CA ILE A 344 -32.87 -12.33 1.02
C ILE A 344 -33.23 -13.58 0.20
N LYS A 345 -34.14 -13.43 -0.78
CA LYS A 345 -34.61 -14.52 -1.65
C LYS A 345 -34.10 -14.40 -3.08
N SER A 346 -33.63 -13.24 -3.47
CA SER A 346 -33.20 -12.95 -4.84
C SER A 346 -31.98 -12.05 -4.89
N ALA A 347 -31.33 -11.97 -6.06
CA ALA A 347 -30.26 -11.02 -6.30
C ALA A 347 -30.75 -9.57 -6.18
N GLN A 348 -32.00 -9.30 -6.57
CA GLN A 348 -32.60 -7.98 -6.40
C GLN A 348 -32.78 -7.61 -4.93
N ASP A 349 -33.20 -8.58 -4.08
CA ASP A 349 -33.28 -8.33 -2.63
C ASP A 349 -31.94 -7.99 -2.03
N ARG A 350 -30.80 -8.60 -2.50
CA ARG A 350 -29.46 -8.23 -2.08
C ARG A 350 -29.10 -6.80 -2.49
N ILE A 351 -29.40 -6.43 -3.74
CA ILE A 351 -29.15 -5.08 -4.26
C ILE A 351 -29.94 -4.03 -3.47
N ASP A 352 -31.22 -4.27 -3.21
CA ASP A 352 -32.06 -3.36 -2.43
C ASP A 352 -31.59 -3.27 -0.99
N HIS A 353 -31.01 -4.36 -0.49
CA HIS A 353 -30.32 -4.42 0.77
C HIS A 353 -29.11 -3.45 0.79
N TYR A 354 -28.24 -3.51 -0.19
CA TYR A 354 -27.08 -2.61 -0.26
C TYR A 354 -27.51 -1.14 -0.34
N LYS A 355 -28.50 -0.82 -1.15
CA LYS A 355 -29.08 0.53 -1.23
C LYS A 355 -29.58 1.03 0.11
N PHE A 356 -30.29 0.16 0.83
CA PHE A 356 -30.76 0.49 2.17
C PHE A 356 -29.60 0.69 3.15
N GLN A 357 -28.56 -0.16 3.13
CA GLN A 357 -27.40 -0.01 3.98
C GLN A 357 -26.71 1.34 3.76
N PHE A 358 -26.49 1.74 2.51
CA PHE A 358 -25.91 3.05 2.20
C PHE A 358 -26.78 4.21 2.71
N LYS A 359 -28.11 4.09 2.53
CA LYS A 359 -29.04 5.09 3.05
C LYS A 359 -29.01 5.14 4.59
N TYR A 360 -29.05 4.00 5.26
CA TYR A 360 -28.99 3.92 6.72
C TYR A 360 -27.70 4.46 7.27
N PHE A 361 -26.56 4.14 6.65
CA PHE A 361 -25.28 4.68 7.03
C PHE A 361 -25.25 6.23 6.92
N HIS A 362 -25.77 6.74 5.81
CA HIS A 362 -25.90 8.17 5.62
C HIS A 362 -26.82 8.81 6.69
N ASP A 363 -28.02 8.30 6.86
CA ASP A 363 -29.04 8.91 7.71
C ASP A 363 -28.69 8.81 9.20
N THR A 364 -27.96 7.78 9.61
CA THR A 364 -27.71 7.48 11.03
C THR A 364 -26.31 7.89 11.48
N ILE A 365 -25.28 7.68 10.63
CA ILE A 365 -23.88 7.85 11.03
C ILE A 365 -23.30 9.16 10.45
N ALA A 366 -23.70 9.52 9.25
CA ALA A 366 -23.06 10.56 8.48
C ALA A 366 -23.94 11.77 8.16
N HIS A 367 -25.18 11.82 8.65
CA HIS A 367 -26.15 12.85 8.23
C HIS A 367 -25.70 14.28 8.49
N ASN A 368 -24.84 14.51 9.47
CA ASN A 368 -24.31 15.85 9.82
C ASN A 368 -22.85 16.08 9.38
N LEU A 369 -22.25 15.12 8.67
CA LEU A 369 -20.85 15.21 8.26
C LEU A 369 -20.74 15.22 6.73
N PRO A 370 -19.91 16.10 6.13
CA PRO A 370 -19.54 15.95 4.74
C PRO A 370 -18.94 14.56 4.53
N ASN A 371 -19.66 13.69 3.83
CA ASN A 371 -19.26 12.30 3.67
C ASN A 371 -18.93 12.02 2.21
N PHE A 372 -17.64 11.83 1.95
CA PHE A 372 -17.15 11.50 0.62
C PHE A 372 -17.79 10.21 0.09
N LEU A 373 -17.88 9.18 0.93
CA LEU A 373 -18.46 7.90 0.56
C LEU A 373 -19.87 8.05 -0.02
N ASN A 374 -20.73 8.78 0.69
CA ASN A 374 -22.10 8.99 0.26
C ASN A 374 -22.19 9.78 -1.06
N SER A 375 -21.48 10.89 -1.15
CA SER A 375 -21.44 11.74 -2.36
C SER A 375 -20.92 10.96 -3.57
N TYR A 376 -19.87 10.15 -3.38
CA TYR A 376 -19.31 9.35 -4.47
C TYR A 376 -20.21 8.17 -4.85
N THR A 377 -20.84 7.51 -3.89
CA THR A 377 -21.81 6.43 -4.17
C THR A 377 -23.02 6.96 -4.92
N GLN A 378 -23.54 8.14 -4.57
CA GLN A 378 -24.61 8.80 -5.32
C GLN A 378 -24.16 9.13 -6.75
N TYR A 379 -22.97 9.69 -6.92
CA TYR A 379 -22.39 9.96 -8.23
C TYR A 379 -22.29 8.67 -9.07
N LEU A 380 -21.77 7.58 -8.52
CA LEU A 380 -21.68 6.30 -9.22
C LEU A 380 -23.05 5.74 -9.58
N SER A 381 -24.00 5.76 -8.63
CA SER A 381 -25.36 5.27 -8.88
C SER A 381 -26.07 6.00 -10.01
N LYS A 382 -25.79 7.33 -10.16
CA LYS A 382 -26.35 8.16 -11.22
C LYS A 382 -25.67 7.93 -12.57
N ASN A 383 -24.35 7.73 -12.58
CA ASN A 383 -23.55 7.70 -13.81
C ASN A 383 -23.20 6.27 -14.28
N ASP A 384 -23.49 5.26 -13.47
CA ASP A 384 -23.28 3.84 -13.81
C ASP A 384 -24.54 3.05 -13.47
N PRO A 385 -25.45 2.81 -14.42
CA PRO A 385 -26.73 2.11 -14.17
C PRO A 385 -26.56 0.71 -13.59
N ILE A 386 -25.40 0.07 -13.79
CA ILE A 386 -25.11 -1.28 -13.30
C ILE A 386 -24.17 -1.29 -12.08
N PHE A 387 -24.00 -0.13 -11.41
CA PHE A 387 -23.12 0.01 -10.25
C PHE A 387 -23.42 -1.01 -9.14
N PHE A 388 -24.70 -1.15 -8.73
CA PHE A 388 -25.08 -2.06 -7.67
C PHE A 388 -24.99 -3.54 -8.08
N GLN A 389 -25.16 -3.84 -9.37
CA GLN A 389 -24.95 -5.17 -9.92
C GLN A 389 -23.46 -5.56 -9.88
N LYS A 390 -22.57 -4.66 -10.28
CA LYS A 390 -21.11 -4.86 -10.15
C LYS A 390 -20.70 -5.03 -8.70
N LEU A 391 -21.30 -4.24 -7.80
CA LEU A 391 -21.06 -4.37 -6.37
C LEU A 391 -21.49 -5.76 -5.86
N ASP A 392 -22.70 -6.24 -6.25
CA ASP A 392 -23.18 -7.57 -5.89
C ASP A 392 -22.25 -8.68 -6.37
N GLN A 393 -21.81 -8.63 -7.63
CA GLN A 393 -20.82 -9.56 -8.18
C GLN A 393 -19.52 -9.58 -7.36
N ASN A 394 -19.02 -8.42 -6.99
CA ASN A 394 -17.80 -8.33 -6.18
C ASN A 394 -18.00 -8.88 -4.77
N VAL A 395 -19.15 -8.65 -4.12
CA VAL A 395 -19.49 -9.24 -2.81
C VAL A 395 -19.49 -10.76 -2.90
N LEU A 396 -20.08 -11.32 -3.95
CA LEU A 396 -20.10 -12.78 -4.14
C LEU A 396 -18.71 -13.35 -4.46
N ARG A 397 -17.90 -12.64 -5.24
CA ARG A 397 -16.50 -13.01 -5.45
C ARG A 397 -15.72 -13.04 -4.12
N VAL A 398 -15.93 -12.05 -3.25
CA VAL A 398 -15.35 -12.04 -1.89
C VAL A 398 -15.84 -13.25 -1.09
N ALA A 399 -17.14 -13.55 -1.10
CA ALA A 399 -17.70 -14.72 -0.43
C ALA A 399 -17.09 -16.04 -0.92
N GLN A 400 -16.91 -16.21 -2.22
CA GLN A 400 -16.23 -17.37 -2.81
C GLN A 400 -14.77 -17.48 -2.36
N ALA A 401 -14.05 -16.37 -2.41
CA ALA A 401 -12.64 -16.32 -2.00
C ALA A 401 -12.47 -16.64 -0.51
N VAL A 402 -13.36 -16.14 0.35
CA VAL A 402 -13.37 -16.50 1.78
C VAL A 402 -13.66 -17.99 1.96
N GLN A 403 -14.65 -18.54 1.29
CA GLN A 403 -14.98 -19.97 1.39
C GLN A 403 -13.80 -20.87 1.00
N GLN A 404 -13.05 -20.48 -0.03
CA GLN A 404 -11.86 -21.23 -0.48
C GLN A 404 -10.67 -21.05 0.45
N LYS A 405 -10.40 -19.83 0.90
CA LYS A 405 -9.19 -19.49 1.66
C LYS A 405 -9.31 -19.76 3.16
N ILE A 406 -10.50 -19.66 3.74
CA ILE A 406 -10.67 -19.63 5.20
C ILE A 406 -10.14 -20.88 5.92
N ASN A 407 -10.17 -22.03 5.26
CA ASN A 407 -9.62 -23.28 5.81
C ASN A 407 -8.09 -23.38 5.72
N HIS A 408 -7.48 -22.59 4.86
CA HIS A 408 -6.02 -22.61 4.57
C HIS A 408 -5.36 -21.26 4.85
N TYR A 409 -6.05 -20.37 5.56
CA TYR A 409 -5.53 -19.03 5.79
C TYR A 409 -4.24 -19.08 6.61
N PRO A 410 -3.16 -18.41 6.18
CA PRO A 410 -1.83 -18.55 6.76
C PRO A 410 -1.73 -18.16 8.23
N TYR A 411 -2.72 -17.43 8.74
CA TYR A 411 -2.80 -17.05 10.16
C TYR A 411 -3.40 -18.17 11.04
N GLN A 412 -3.90 -19.27 10.50
CA GLN A 412 -4.40 -20.38 11.32
C GLN A 412 -3.25 -21.01 12.14
N LYS A 413 -2.11 -21.30 11.50
CA LYS A 413 -0.99 -21.96 12.19
C LYS A 413 -0.43 -21.17 13.39
N PRO A 414 -0.11 -19.88 13.29
CA PRO A 414 0.29 -19.07 14.43
C PRO A 414 -0.80 -18.97 15.52
N TYR A 415 -2.06 -18.99 15.14
CA TYR A 415 -3.19 -18.88 16.07
C TYR A 415 -3.60 -20.22 16.67
N GLU A 416 -3.33 -21.35 16.03
CA GLU A 416 -3.55 -22.70 16.58
C GLU A 416 -2.73 -22.96 17.84
N MET A 417 -1.61 -22.27 18.03
CA MET A 417 -0.70 -22.40 19.17
C MET A 417 -1.02 -21.43 20.31
N LEU A 418 -2.11 -20.69 20.21
CA LEU A 418 -2.52 -19.71 21.22
C LEU A 418 -3.42 -20.33 22.30
N PRO A 419 -3.64 -19.63 23.44
CA PRO A 419 -4.52 -20.11 24.51
C PRO A 419 -5.88 -20.55 23.97
N ALA A 420 -6.44 -21.62 24.54
CA ALA A 420 -7.64 -22.30 24.05
C ALA A 420 -8.84 -21.35 23.77
N ARG A 421 -9.02 -20.30 24.58
CA ARG A 421 -10.09 -19.30 24.35
C ARG A 421 -9.88 -18.44 23.11
N PHE A 422 -8.62 -18.12 22.79
CA PHE A 422 -8.30 -17.38 21.57
C PHE A 422 -8.56 -18.22 20.33
N GLN A 423 -8.18 -19.51 20.40
CA GLN A 423 -8.52 -20.51 19.38
C GLN A 423 -10.03 -20.64 19.21
N GLN A 424 -10.78 -20.65 20.32
CA GLN A 424 -12.25 -20.71 20.27
C GLN A 424 -12.87 -19.46 19.66
N ALA A 425 -12.36 -18.25 19.98
CA ALA A 425 -12.81 -17.00 19.37
C ALA A 425 -12.50 -16.97 17.87
N GLN A 426 -11.29 -17.38 17.49
CA GLN A 426 -10.89 -17.51 16.09
C GLN A 426 -11.79 -18.50 15.34
N LYS A 427 -12.03 -19.69 15.91
CA LYS A 427 -12.93 -20.68 15.35
C LYS A 427 -14.34 -20.14 15.18
N GLY A 428 -14.85 -19.43 16.18
CA GLY A 428 -16.17 -18.79 16.10
C GLY A 428 -16.27 -17.79 14.95
N ILE A 429 -15.22 -16.96 14.74
CA ILE A 429 -15.15 -16.04 13.61
C ILE A 429 -15.11 -16.80 12.28
N ILE A 430 -14.29 -17.84 12.19
CA ILE A 430 -14.21 -18.70 10.99
C ILE A 430 -15.56 -19.32 10.66
N ASP A 431 -16.27 -19.86 11.65
CA ASP A 431 -17.57 -20.48 11.46
C ASP A 431 -18.62 -19.46 10.99
N VAL A 432 -18.63 -18.25 11.56
CA VAL A 432 -19.50 -17.15 11.10
C VAL A 432 -19.18 -16.75 9.65
N LEU A 433 -17.91 -16.65 9.27
CA LEU A 433 -17.51 -16.31 7.90
C LEU A 433 -17.90 -17.40 6.90
N LYS A 434 -17.79 -18.68 7.29
CA LYS A 434 -18.26 -19.82 6.48
C LYS A 434 -19.78 -19.78 6.28
N MET A 435 -20.54 -19.60 7.36
CA MET A 435 -21.99 -19.48 7.30
C MET A 435 -22.40 -18.35 6.37
N ARG A 436 -21.80 -17.17 6.53
CA ARG A 436 -22.11 -16.01 5.73
C ARG A 436 -21.76 -16.20 4.24
N SER A 437 -20.62 -16.80 3.95
CA SER A 437 -20.24 -17.14 2.58
C SER A 437 -21.28 -18.09 1.96
N ALA A 438 -21.64 -19.16 2.67
CA ALA A 438 -22.63 -20.12 2.20
C ALA A 438 -24.01 -19.48 1.99
N GLU A 439 -24.45 -18.59 2.89
CA GLU A 439 -25.72 -17.88 2.78
C GLU A 439 -25.76 -16.97 1.54
N LEU A 440 -24.73 -16.17 1.31
CA LEU A 440 -24.65 -15.29 0.15
C LEU A 440 -24.60 -16.06 -1.17
N LEU A 441 -23.90 -17.19 -1.21
CA LEU A 441 -23.73 -18.02 -2.40
C LEU A 441 -24.91 -18.90 -2.74
N LYS A 442 -25.92 -19.05 -1.85
CA LYS A 442 -27.18 -19.77 -2.14
C LYS A 442 -27.97 -19.14 -3.29
N ILE A 443 -27.80 -17.84 -3.50
CA ILE A 443 -28.54 -17.07 -4.49
C ILE A 443 -27.55 -16.60 -5.55
N PRO A 444 -27.57 -17.16 -6.77
CA PRO A 444 -26.64 -16.71 -7.83
C PRO A 444 -26.88 -15.25 -8.24
N THR A 445 -25.89 -14.66 -8.84
CA THR A 445 -26.03 -13.36 -9.51
C THR A 445 -27.03 -13.50 -10.67
N GLN A 446 -27.79 -12.47 -10.94
CA GLN A 446 -28.32 -12.31 -12.29
C GLN A 446 -27.12 -12.12 -13.22
N ASN A 447 -27.05 -12.93 -14.27
CA ASN A 447 -26.08 -12.72 -15.34
C ASN A 447 -26.42 -11.40 -16.03
N TYR A 448 -25.88 -10.30 -15.52
CA TYR A 448 -25.80 -9.09 -16.29
C TYR A 448 -24.69 -9.34 -17.31
N ARG A 449 -25.06 -9.61 -18.55
CA ARG A 449 -24.13 -9.33 -19.62
C ARG A 449 -23.84 -7.84 -19.49
N GLU A 450 -22.58 -7.49 -19.20
CA GLU A 450 -22.08 -6.26 -19.77
C GLU A 450 -22.51 -6.36 -21.24
N GLU A 451 -23.38 -5.48 -21.70
CA GLU A 451 -23.33 -5.14 -23.10
C GLU A 451 -21.86 -4.75 -23.26
N SER A 452 -21.07 -5.71 -23.67
CA SER A 452 -19.84 -5.38 -24.33
C SER A 452 -20.35 -4.43 -25.40
N ASN A 453 -20.26 -3.12 -25.14
CA ASN A 453 -20.05 -2.23 -26.23
C ASN A 453 -18.85 -2.86 -26.91
N SER A 454 -19.14 -3.70 -27.89
CA SER A 454 -18.26 -4.03 -28.99
C SER A 454 -18.12 -2.71 -29.74
N ALA A 455 -17.55 -1.71 -29.03
CA ALA A 455 -16.95 -0.57 -29.63
C ALA A 455 -15.98 -1.22 -30.60
N ALA A 456 -16.33 -1.21 -31.86
CA ALA A 456 -15.50 -1.65 -32.95
C ALA A 456 -14.09 -1.20 -32.61
N ASN A 457 -13.15 -2.15 -32.52
CA ASN A 457 -11.77 -1.85 -32.16
C ASN A 457 -11.34 -0.64 -32.98
N ASN A 458 -11.34 0.54 -32.38
CA ASN A 458 -11.01 1.78 -33.07
C ASN A 458 -9.51 1.73 -33.33
N ILE A 459 -9.16 1.22 -34.52
CA ILE A 459 -7.77 1.11 -34.95
C ILE A 459 -7.33 2.47 -35.48
N ILE A 460 -6.38 3.08 -34.81
CA ILE A 460 -5.70 4.29 -35.24
C ILE A 460 -4.40 3.88 -35.94
N ARG A 461 -4.15 4.40 -37.13
CA ARG A 461 -2.93 4.12 -37.89
C ARG A 461 -2.10 5.38 -38.06
N TRP A 462 -0.83 5.27 -37.69
CA TRP A 462 0.18 6.29 -37.97
C TRP A 462 1.12 5.82 -39.07
N LYS A 463 1.33 6.69 -40.06
CA LYS A 463 2.22 6.42 -41.20
C LYS A 463 2.93 7.69 -41.67
N ASN A 464 4.04 7.55 -42.35
CA ASN A 464 4.86 8.60 -42.89
C ASN A 464 5.34 9.60 -41.82
N LYS A 465 4.65 10.72 -41.62
CA LYS A 465 5.01 11.76 -40.65
C LYS A 465 3.80 12.15 -39.79
N VAL A 466 3.95 12.06 -38.47
CA VAL A 466 2.98 12.48 -37.47
C VAL A 466 3.60 13.61 -36.67
N VAL A 467 2.92 14.75 -36.56
CA VAL A 467 3.38 15.91 -35.78
C VAL A 467 2.47 16.10 -34.58
N LEU A 468 3.06 16.10 -33.37
CA LEU A 468 2.35 16.27 -32.11
C LEU A 468 2.77 17.61 -31.48
N ASN A 469 1.80 18.40 -31.09
CA ASN A 469 2.00 19.68 -30.39
C ASN A 469 1.78 19.55 -28.87
N GLU A 470 1.65 20.65 -28.14
CA GLU A 470 1.44 20.70 -26.69
C GLU A 470 0.15 20.01 -26.21
N LYS A 471 -0.82 19.73 -27.06
CA LYS A 471 -2.02 18.96 -26.72
C LYS A 471 -1.68 17.48 -26.52
N GLY A 472 -0.54 17.04 -27.08
CA GLY A 472 -0.12 15.65 -27.01
C GLY A 472 -1.06 14.69 -27.71
N PHE A 473 -1.11 13.45 -27.24
CA PHE A 473 -2.01 12.42 -27.75
C PHE A 473 -2.35 11.42 -26.64
N THR A 474 -3.60 11.01 -26.54
CA THR A 474 -4.03 9.97 -25.62
C THR A 474 -4.74 8.86 -26.38
N LEU A 475 -4.19 7.65 -26.37
CA LEU A 475 -4.83 6.43 -26.84
C LEU A 475 -5.67 5.87 -25.68
N GLN A 476 -6.97 5.70 -25.90
CA GLN A 476 -7.87 5.15 -24.87
C GLN A 476 -7.72 3.63 -24.75
N GLU A 477 -8.15 3.05 -23.60
CA GLU A 477 -8.01 1.63 -23.29
C GLU A 477 -8.63 0.69 -24.34
N ASN A 478 -9.72 1.11 -24.98
CA ASN A 478 -10.44 0.36 -26.02
C ASN A 478 -9.91 0.60 -27.46
N GLN A 479 -8.80 1.31 -27.60
CA GLN A 479 -8.22 1.64 -28.90
C GLN A 479 -6.93 0.86 -29.16
N THR A 480 -6.63 0.65 -30.43
CA THR A 480 -5.37 0.06 -30.88
C THR A 480 -4.64 1.02 -31.81
N LEU A 481 -3.39 1.37 -31.49
CA LEU A 481 -2.51 2.15 -32.33
C LEU A 481 -1.57 1.24 -33.10
N ILE A 482 -1.60 1.31 -34.42
CA ILE A 482 -0.66 0.65 -35.32
C ILE A 482 0.24 1.73 -35.95
N ILE A 483 1.55 1.56 -35.79
CA ILE A 483 2.55 2.46 -36.36
C ILE A 483 3.29 1.72 -37.46
N GLU A 484 3.15 2.21 -38.69
CA GLU A 484 3.76 1.58 -39.86
C GLU A 484 5.30 1.75 -39.88
N PRO A 485 6.06 0.82 -40.44
CA PRO A 485 7.51 0.95 -40.59
C PRO A 485 7.89 2.26 -41.34
N GLY A 486 8.97 2.90 -40.88
CA GLY A 486 9.44 4.18 -41.45
C GLY A 486 8.74 5.43 -40.95
N THR A 487 7.70 5.30 -40.13
CA THR A 487 6.97 6.45 -39.59
C THR A 487 7.88 7.32 -38.71
N GLN A 488 7.76 8.64 -38.89
CA GLN A 488 8.41 9.65 -38.05
C GLN A 488 7.36 10.37 -37.19
N ILE A 489 7.48 10.26 -35.87
CA ILE A 489 6.61 10.92 -34.90
C ILE A 489 7.42 12.09 -34.29
N LEU A 490 7.01 13.32 -34.57
CA LEU A 490 7.72 14.53 -34.16
C LEU A 490 6.95 15.26 -33.08
N PHE A 491 7.57 15.41 -31.93
CA PHE A 491 7.07 16.19 -30.77
C PHE A 491 7.56 17.64 -30.92
N THR A 492 6.63 18.58 -31.10
CA THR A 492 6.94 20.00 -31.35
C THR A 492 6.40 20.95 -30.28
N GLY A 493 5.57 20.47 -29.36
CA GLY A 493 5.03 21.30 -28.28
C GLY A 493 6.06 21.58 -27.16
N LYS A 494 5.90 22.69 -26.46
CA LYS A 494 6.77 23.07 -25.34
C LYS A 494 6.88 21.94 -24.31
N ASN A 495 5.75 21.26 -24.01
CA ASN A 495 5.67 20.05 -23.20
C ASN A 495 4.63 19.12 -23.84
N CYS A 496 5.08 18.20 -24.66
CA CYS A 496 4.22 17.29 -25.39
C CYS A 496 4.22 15.89 -24.71
N VAL A 497 3.07 15.44 -24.28
CA VAL A 497 2.90 14.13 -23.64
C VAL A 497 2.08 13.22 -24.53
N VAL A 498 2.59 12.01 -24.77
CA VAL A 498 1.83 10.93 -25.38
C VAL A 498 1.50 9.88 -24.30
N LYS A 499 0.20 9.62 -24.12
CA LYS A 499 -0.31 8.60 -23.19
C LYS A 499 -0.97 7.48 -23.98
N LEU A 500 -0.40 6.28 -23.91
CA LEU A 500 -0.90 5.10 -24.60
C LEU A 500 -1.50 4.14 -23.54
N LEU A 501 -2.80 4.23 -23.34
CA LEU A 501 -3.54 3.41 -22.38
C LEU A 501 -4.10 2.13 -23.03
N GLY A 502 -4.29 2.15 -24.36
CA GLY A 502 -4.72 1.01 -25.17
C GLY A 502 -3.56 0.24 -25.78
N SER A 503 -3.87 -0.69 -26.67
CA SER A 503 -2.88 -1.55 -27.31
C SER A 503 -2.05 -0.80 -28.36
N MET A 504 -0.74 -1.07 -28.42
CA MET A 504 0.15 -0.47 -29.43
C MET A 504 0.98 -1.54 -30.15
N GLN A 505 1.10 -1.39 -31.47
CA GLN A 505 2.02 -2.12 -32.32
C GLN A 505 2.97 -1.12 -33.00
N SER A 506 4.26 -1.20 -32.66
CA SER A 506 5.31 -0.31 -33.18
C SER A 506 6.48 -1.16 -33.66
N GLN A 507 6.35 -1.70 -34.87
CA GLN A 507 7.31 -2.63 -35.45
C GLN A 507 7.91 -2.04 -36.73
N GLY A 508 9.06 -1.38 -36.57
CA GLY A 508 9.92 -0.98 -37.68
C GLY A 508 10.74 -2.15 -38.23
N THR A 509 11.53 -1.86 -39.26
CA THR A 509 12.55 -2.75 -39.81
C THR A 509 13.90 -2.05 -39.79
N MET A 510 14.98 -2.82 -40.05
CA MET A 510 16.33 -2.24 -40.12
C MET A 510 16.44 -1.15 -41.17
N SER A 511 15.79 -1.31 -42.33
CA SER A 511 15.77 -0.33 -43.42
C SER A 511 14.74 0.79 -43.22
N LEU A 512 13.65 0.53 -42.47
CA LEU A 512 12.55 1.47 -42.20
C LEU A 512 12.27 1.54 -40.71
N PRO A 513 13.19 2.08 -39.89
CA PRO A 513 12.96 2.23 -38.45
C PRO A 513 11.87 3.24 -38.15
N ILE A 514 11.11 3.01 -37.09
CA ILE A 514 10.14 4.00 -36.57
C ILE A 514 10.92 4.99 -35.72
N LYS A 515 10.73 6.30 -36.02
CA LYS A 515 11.48 7.37 -35.34
C LYS A 515 10.55 8.21 -34.47
N TRP A 516 10.79 8.23 -33.17
CA TRP A 516 10.16 9.09 -32.19
C TRP A 516 11.14 10.21 -31.84
N LEU A 517 10.86 11.42 -32.28
CA LEU A 517 11.80 12.53 -32.25
C LEU A 517 11.22 13.72 -31.49
N VAL A 518 11.98 14.27 -30.57
CA VAL A 518 11.63 15.50 -29.86
C VAL A 518 12.39 16.67 -30.52
N ALA A 519 11.67 17.67 -31.02
CA ALA A 519 12.26 18.82 -31.69
C ALA A 519 13.22 19.61 -30.75
N PRO A 520 14.22 20.32 -31.27
CA PRO A 520 15.07 21.19 -30.46
C PRO A 520 14.26 22.19 -29.63
N HIS A 521 14.71 22.48 -28.42
CA HIS A 521 14.08 23.44 -27.48
C HIS A 521 12.64 23.08 -27.04
N THR A 522 12.19 21.86 -27.30
CA THR A 522 10.92 21.31 -26.83
C THR A 522 11.15 20.14 -25.85
N ASN A 523 10.11 19.73 -25.14
CA ASN A 523 10.14 18.56 -24.27
C ASN A 523 9.07 17.58 -24.70
N GLY A 524 9.42 16.31 -24.72
CA GLY A 524 8.50 15.21 -25.05
C GLY A 524 8.62 14.08 -24.06
N SER A 525 7.50 13.50 -23.67
CA SER A 525 7.44 12.31 -22.83
C SER A 525 6.46 11.29 -23.38
N LEU A 526 6.81 10.03 -23.27
CA LEU A 526 5.98 8.90 -23.69
C LEU A 526 5.63 8.03 -22.48
N PHE A 527 4.35 7.90 -22.21
CA PHE A 527 3.80 7.03 -21.18
C PHE A 527 3.01 5.90 -21.84
N ILE A 528 3.39 4.66 -21.58
CA ILE A 528 2.75 3.46 -22.11
C ILE A 528 2.24 2.65 -20.93
N GLN A 529 0.93 2.44 -20.87
CA GLN A 529 0.32 1.52 -19.93
C GLN A 529 -0.30 0.38 -20.74
N ASN A 530 0.28 -0.80 -20.66
CA ASN A 530 -0.21 -1.93 -21.44
C ASN A 530 -0.21 -3.20 -20.58
N GLN A 531 -1.39 -3.65 -20.21
CA GLN A 531 -1.57 -4.88 -19.44
C GLN A 531 -1.43 -6.16 -20.28
N GLY A 532 -1.34 -6.03 -21.59
CA GLY A 532 -1.17 -7.13 -22.51
C GLY A 532 0.28 -7.30 -22.98
N LYS A 533 0.45 -7.45 -24.29
CA LYS A 533 1.75 -7.62 -24.96
C LYS A 533 2.18 -6.32 -25.64
N LEU A 534 3.28 -5.71 -25.17
CA LEU A 534 3.94 -4.59 -25.83
C LEU A 534 5.11 -5.11 -26.67
N GLN A 535 5.22 -4.66 -27.93
CA GLN A 535 6.35 -4.96 -28.78
C GLN A 535 6.85 -3.70 -29.50
N LEU A 536 8.10 -3.35 -29.21
CA LEU A 536 8.83 -2.26 -29.87
C LEU A 536 10.00 -2.89 -30.63
N THR A 537 10.00 -2.76 -31.95
CA THR A 537 11.07 -3.35 -32.78
C THR A 537 11.61 -2.29 -33.73
N HIS A 538 12.94 -2.16 -33.82
CA HIS A 538 13.63 -1.16 -34.64
C HIS A 538 13.06 0.26 -34.49
N CYS A 539 12.90 0.70 -33.22
CA CYS A 539 12.45 2.05 -32.87
C CYS A 539 13.63 2.91 -32.45
N ILE A 540 13.62 4.18 -32.82
CA ILE A 540 14.60 5.18 -32.40
C ILE A 540 13.89 6.24 -31.58
N PHE A 541 14.29 6.42 -30.33
CA PHE A 541 13.76 7.42 -29.42
C PHE A 541 14.84 8.46 -29.16
N ASP A 542 14.62 9.71 -29.56
CA ASP A 542 15.62 10.78 -29.52
C ASP A 542 15.10 12.04 -28.83
N GLY A 543 15.80 12.50 -27.80
CA GLY A 543 15.56 13.77 -27.15
C GLY A 543 14.46 13.80 -26.08
N PHE A 544 13.99 12.64 -25.63
CA PHE A 544 12.93 12.53 -24.62
C PHE A 544 13.35 13.08 -23.25
N SER A 545 12.37 13.51 -22.47
CA SER A 545 12.57 14.09 -21.14
C SER A 545 11.44 13.69 -20.22
N SER A 546 11.71 13.55 -18.93
CA SER A 546 10.66 13.45 -17.94
C SER A 546 9.86 14.75 -17.91
N LEU A 547 8.55 14.65 -17.76
CA LEU A 547 7.64 15.80 -17.73
C LEU A 547 6.77 15.75 -16.49
N SER A 548 6.42 16.94 -16.00
CA SER A 548 5.40 17.12 -14.97
C SER A 548 4.37 18.14 -15.45
N ASP A 549 3.11 17.85 -15.18
CA ASP A 549 1.98 18.74 -15.43
C ASP A 549 1.12 18.79 -14.16
N GLY A 550 1.24 19.87 -13.43
CA GLY A 550 0.64 19.98 -12.10
C GLY A 550 1.12 18.87 -11.16
N ILE A 551 0.19 18.03 -10.76
CA ILE A 551 0.48 16.88 -9.86
C ILE A 551 0.94 15.61 -10.59
N TRP A 552 0.80 15.57 -11.92
CA TRP A 552 1.24 14.43 -12.73
C TRP A 552 2.71 14.53 -13.13
N SER A 553 3.38 13.41 -13.19
CA SER A 553 4.74 13.35 -13.72
C SER A 553 5.10 11.96 -14.20
N THR A 554 5.95 11.90 -15.22
CA THR A 554 6.67 10.69 -15.58
C THR A 554 8.02 10.66 -14.87
N PRO A 555 8.48 9.47 -14.42
CA PRO A 555 9.83 9.33 -13.89
C PRO A 555 10.89 9.49 -14.99
N ALA A 556 10.60 9.02 -16.17
CA ALA A 556 11.50 8.91 -17.32
C ALA A 556 11.00 9.69 -18.53
N GLY A 557 11.86 9.85 -19.51
CA GLY A 557 11.47 10.27 -20.85
C GLY A 557 10.47 9.31 -21.48
N ILE A 558 10.68 8.01 -21.26
CA ILE A 558 9.77 6.93 -21.68
C ILE A 558 9.48 6.05 -20.47
N THR A 559 8.21 5.92 -20.12
CA THR A 559 7.75 5.06 -19.03
C THR A 559 6.84 3.96 -19.56
N ILE A 560 7.16 2.71 -19.28
CA ILE A 560 6.30 1.54 -19.53
C ILE A 560 5.79 1.03 -18.19
N HIS A 561 4.47 1.07 -18.02
CA HIS A 561 3.82 0.79 -16.74
C HIS A 561 2.93 -0.44 -16.81
N GLU A 562 3.14 -1.39 -15.89
CA GLU A 562 2.29 -2.57 -15.69
C GLU A 562 2.04 -3.39 -16.97
N SER A 563 3.07 -3.61 -17.80
CA SER A 563 2.97 -4.52 -18.95
C SER A 563 3.26 -5.96 -18.53
N HIS A 564 2.37 -6.89 -18.87
CA HIS A 564 2.61 -8.32 -18.59
C HIS A 564 3.76 -8.89 -19.43
N TYR A 565 3.96 -8.37 -20.63
CA TYR A 565 5.02 -8.76 -21.52
C TYR A 565 5.49 -7.58 -22.35
N ALA A 566 6.75 -7.20 -22.23
CA ALA A 566 7.34 -6.10 -22.96
C ALA A 566 8.59 -6.54 -23.73
N GLN A 567 8.55 -6.47 -25.05
CA GLN A 567 9.69 -6.74 -25.93
C GLN A 567 10.23 -5.43 -26.51
N LEU A 568 11.51 -5.18 -26.30
CA LEU A 568 12.26 -4.07 -26.89
C LEU A 568 13.41 -4.66 -27.71
N LEU A 569 13.25 -4.70 -29.03
CA LEU A 569 14.16 -5.42 -29.92
C LEU A 569 14.81 -4.44 -30.89
N ASN A 570 16.15 -4.37 -30.92
CA ASN A 570 16.91 -3.50 -31.81
C ASN A 570 16.51 -2.00 -31.69
N CYS A 571 16.13 -1.54 -30.50
CA CYS A 571 15.73 -0.15 -30.26
C CYS A 571 16.95 0.72 -29.87
N THR A 572 16.89 2.00 -30.23
CA THR A 572 17.88 3.00 -29.83
C THR A 572 17.25 4.10 -29.01
N PHE A 573 17.81 4.38 -27.84
CA PHE A 573 17.40 5.41 -26.90
C PHE A 573 18.55 6.41 -26.75
N LYS A 574 18.32 7.69 -27.04
CA LYS A 574 19.43 8.65 -27.02
C LYS A 574 19.03 10.09 -26.72
N ASN A 575 20.03 10.84 -26.27
CA ASN A 575 19.99 12.29 -26.12
C ASN A 575 18.86 12.79 -25.22
N ASN A 576 18.58 12.13 -24.08
CA ASN A 576 17.60 12.69 -23.16
C ASN A 576 18.12 14.03 -22.61
N ARG A 577 17.20 14.99 -22.39
CA ARG A 577 17.58 16.38 -22.08
C ARG A 577 17.30 16.74 -20.64
N LYS A 578 16.36 16.07 -19.99
CA LYS A 578 15.93 16.36 -18.62
C LYS A 578 15.29 15.14 -18.00
N GLY A 579 15.46 15.01 -16.69
CA GLY A 579 14.84 13.96 -15.91
C GLY A 579 15.84 12.95 -15.36
N ASP A 580 15.34 12.03 -14.58
CA ASP A 580 16.12 11.03 -13.89
C ASP A 580 16.50 9.88 -14.83
N ASP A 581 15.53 9.37 -15.62
CA ASP A 581 15.75 8.22 -16.47
C ASP A 581 15.42 8.53 -17.95
N MET A 582 16.08 7.83 -18.86
CA MET A 582 15.67 7.79 -20.26
C MET A 582 14.50 6.81 -20.46
N LEU A 583 14.63 5.59 -19.96
CA LEU A 583 13.64 4.54 -20.00
C LEU A 583 13.38 3.99 -18.58
N ASN A 584 12.13 3.98 -18.15
CA ASN A 584 11.72 3.32 -16.91
C ASN A 584 10.66 2.25 -17.19
N LEU A 585 10.86 1.05 -16.67
CA LEU A 585 9.86 -0.02 -16.63
C LEU A 585 9.36 -0.21 -15.21
N PHE A 586 8.08 0.00 -15.00
CA PHE A 586 7.45 -0.12 -13.68
C PHE A 586 6.43 -1.25 -13.66
N GLY A 587 6.62 -2.25 -12.78
CA GLY A 587 5.67 -3.36 -12.62
C GLY A 587 5.56 -4.29 -13.84
N CYS A 588 6.57 -4.33 -14.71
CA CYS A 588 6.58 -5.18 -15.90
C CYS A 588 7.08 -6.58 -15.56
N ASN A 589 6.20 -7.59 -15.64
CA ASN A 589 6.51 -8.92 -15.12
C ASN A 589 7.40 -9.80 -16.02
N ASN A 590 7.51 -9.50 -17.30
CA ASN A 590 8.31 -10.27 -18.23
C ASN A 590 8.77 -9.38 -19.39
N PHE A 591 9.86 -8.64 -19.17
CA PHE A 591 10.43 -7.85 -20.24
C PHE A 591 11.63 -8.55 -20.88
N ASN A 592 11.81 -8.31 -22.18
CA ASN A 592 12.98 -8.75 -22.94
C ASN A 592 13.52 -7.55 -23.73
N MET A 593 14.71 -7.10 -23.35
CA MET A 593 15.47 -6.06 -24.04
C MET A 593 16.63 -6.75 -24.78
N TRP A 594 16.60 -6.72 -26.12
CA TRP A 594 17.57 -7.40 -26.93
C TRP A 594 18.17 -6.50 -28.01
N GLN A 595 19.50 -6.45 -28.08
CA GLN A 595 20.28 -5.63 -29.04
C GLN A 595 19.89 -4.13 -29.02
N CYS A 596 19.46 -3.60 -27.87
CA CYS A 596 19.15 -2.20 -27.71
C CYS A 596 20.41 -1.35 -27.46
N ARG A 597 20.32 -0.06 -27.76
CA ARG A 597 21.40 0.92 -27.58
C ARG A 597 20.90 2.10 -26.75
N PHE A 598 21.73 2.52 -25.80
CA PHE A 598 21.56 3.72 -25.01
C PHE A 598 22.78 4.61 -25.22
N GLU A 599 22.57 5.80 -25.75
CA GLU A 599 23.67 6.66 -26.19
C GLU A 599 23.45 8.12 -25.73
N ASN A 600 24.48 8.73 -25.12
CA ASN A 600 24.43 10.13 -24.69
C ASN A 600 23.24 10.40 -23.75
N ILE A 601 23.12 9.66 -22.69
CA ILE A 601 22.05 9.79 -21.70
C ILE A 601 22.53 10.70 -20.57
N LEU A 602 21.70 11.67 -20.19
CA LEU A 602 22.05 12.68 -19.19
C LEU A 602 22.12 12.11 -17.77
N SER A 603 21.24 11.17 -17.42
CA SER A 603 21.17 10.54 -16.11
C SER A 603 21.11 9.01 -16.26
N ASP A 604 20.08 8.31 -15.75
CA ASP A 604 19.99 6.85 -15.87
C ASP A 604 19.55 6.42 -17.28
N ALA A 605 20.22 5.42 -17.82
CA ALA A 605 19.84 4.92 -19.13
C ALA A 605 18.59 4.06 -19.05
N PHE A 606 18.58 3.10 -18.14
CA PHE A 606 17.47 2.19 -17.91
C PHE A 606 17.25 1.96 -16.40
N ASP A 607 16.08 2.33 -15.94
CA ASP A 607 15.59 2.04 -14.59
C ASP A 607 14.46 1.02 -14.61
N SER A 608 14.44 0.12 -13.65
CA SER A 608 13.49 -0.99 -13.55
C SER A 608 12.95 -1.10 -12.13
N ASP A 609 11.70 -0.68 -11.95
CA ASP A 609 10.99 -0.75 -10.68
C ASP A 609 10.05 -1.95 -10.65
N PHE A 610 10.21 -2.83 -9.65
CA PHE A 610 9.32 -3.98 -9.37
C PHE A 610 9.06 -4.85 -10.60
N SER A 611 10.04 -4.93 -11.52
CA SER A 611 9.93 -5.59 -12.80
C SER A 611 10.81 -6.83 -12.87
N SER A 612 10.56 -7.70 -13.87
CA SER A 612 11.42 -8.85 -14.09
C SER A 612 11.65 -9.07 -15.58
N GLY A 613 12.90 -9.43 -15.94
CA GLY A 613 13.22 -9.66 -17.35
C GLY A 613 14.71 -9.77 -17.65
N THR A 614 15.03 -9.55 -18.92
CA THR A 614 16.39 -9.73 -19.46
C THR A 614 16.86 -8.51 -20.23
N VAL A 615 18.14 -8.19 -20.08
CA VAL A 615 18.90 -7.21 -20.87
C VAL A 615 20.02 -7.99 -21.56
N ASN A 616 19.89 -8.22 -22.86
CA ASN A 616 20.80 -9.09 -23.60
C ASN A 616 21.36 -8.39 -24.83
N GLN A 617 22.70 -8.50 -25.04
CA GLN A 617 23.43 -7.91 -26.17
C GLN A 617 23.21 -6.40 -26.36
N CYS A 618 22.93 -5.69 -25.24
CA CYS A 618 22.68 -4.26 -25.27
C CYS A 618 23.98 -3.44 -25.14
N LYS A 619 23.93 -2.20 -25.60
CA LYS A 619 25.07 -1.28 -25.52
C LYS A 619 24.66 0.00 -24.76
N PHE A 620 25.47 0.38 -23.79
CA PHE A 620 25.31 1.58 -22.98
C PHE A 620 26.59 2.43 -23.14
N SER A 621 26.45 3.60 -23.72
CA SER A 621 27.60 4.44 -24.07
C SER A 621 27.36 5.89 -23.68
N ASN A 622 28.30 6.47 -22.94
CA ASN A 622 28.22 7.86 -22.47
C ASN A 622 26.95 8.12 -21.65
N ILE A 623 26.86 7.45 -20.51
CA ILE A 623 25.74 7.52 -19.57
C ILE A 623 26.13 8.40 -18.37
N GLY A 624 25.33 9.39 -18.06
CA GLY A 624 25.64 10.39 -17.05
C GLY A 624 25.44 9.95 -15.61
N ASN A 625 24.66 8.88 -15.36
CA ASN A 625 24.46 8.26 -14.04
C ASN A 625 24.53 6.74 -14.16
N ASP A 626 23.42 5.98 -13.96
CA ASP A 626 23.44 4.52 -13.96
C ASP A 626 23.14 3.93 -15.35
N GLY A 627 23.81 2.83 -15.71
CA GLY A 627 23.54 2.09 -16.96
C GLY A 627 22.24 1.30 -16.85
N VAL A 628 22.19 0.39 -15.87
CA VAL A 628 21.02 -0.39 -15.50
C VAL A 628 20.84 -0.26 -14.00
N ASP A 629 19.79 0.43 -13.52
CA ASP A 629 19.36 0.44 -12.12
C ASP A 629 18.11 -0.41 -11.94
N GLY A 630 17.91 -0.97 -10.78
CA GLY A 630 16.70 -1.70 -10.47
C GLY A 630 16.36 -1.70 -9.01
N SER A 631 15.09 -1.40 -8.75
CA SER A 631 14.48 -1.37 -7.42
C SER A 631 13.41 -2.47 -7.32
N GLY A 632 13.58 -3.40 -6.36
CA GLY A 632 12.64 -4.51 -6.17
C GLY A 632 12.50 -5.47 -7.36
N SER A 633 13.50 -5.52 -8.24
CA SER A 633 13.44 -6.15 -9.56
C SER A 633 14.24 -7.44 -9.66
N LYS A 634 13.90 -8.29 -10.67
CA LYS A 634 14.65 -9.50 -11.00
C LYS A 634 15.16 -9.39 -12.42
N ILE A 635 16.45 -9.15 -12.62
CA ILE A 635 17.02 -8.86 -13.93
C ILE A 635 18.22 -9.75 -14.20
N THR A 636 18.26 -10.29 -15.44
CA THR A 636 19.46 -10.92 -15.99
C THR A 636 20.06 -9.98 -17.04
N VAL A 637 21.32 -9.57 -16.84
CA VAL A 637 22.10 -8.77 -17.78
C VAL A 637 23.20 -9.62 -18.39
N THR A 638 23.15 -9.82 -19.68
CA THR A 638 24.09 -10.74 -20.35
C THR A 638 24.60 -10.19 -21.67
N GLN A 639 25.85 -10.56 -22.04
CA GLN A 639 26.50 -10.22 -23.31
C GLN A 639 26.41 -8.73 -23.68
N SER A 640 26.27 -7.85 -22.68
CA SER A 640 26.07 -6.43 -22.87
C SER A 640 27.35 -5.64 -22.65
N HIS A 641 27.44 -4.46 -23.25
CA HIS A 641 28.61 -3.59 -23.20
C HIS A 641 28.27 -2.28 -22.53
N PHE A 642 29.04 -1.91 -21.49
CA PHE A 642 28.95 -0.65 -20.77
C PHE A 642 30.25 0.10 -20.96
N ASN A 643 30.16 1.33 -21.46
CA ASN A 643 31.32 2.16 -21.71
C ASN A 643 31.02 3.61 -21.31
N PHE A 644 31.91 4.22 -20.51
CA PHE A 644 31.76 5.58 -19.99
C PHE A 644 30.44 5.80 -19.24
N VAL A 645 30.13 4.96 -18.24
CA VAL A 645 29.05 5.17 -17.29
C VAL A 645 29.58 5.93 -16.11
N GLN A 646 29.04 7.14 -15.84
CA GLN A 646 29.61 8.08 -14.87
C GLN A 646 29.27 7.76 -13.42
N ASP A 647 28.36 6.82 -13.13
CA ASP A 647 28.12 6.26 -11.81
C ASP A 647 28.17 4.72 -11.88
N LYS A 648 27.09 4.01 -11.90
CA LYS A 648 27.06 2.54 -11.80
C LYS A 648 26.68 1.89 -13.13
N ALA A 649 27.52 1.00 -13.64
CA ALA A 649 27.13 0.27 -14.85
C ALA A 649 25.92 -0.64 -14.60
N ILE A 650 25.96 -1.42 -13.51
CA ILE A 650 24.86 -2.29 -13.09
C ILE A 650 24.61 -2.12 -11.58
N SER A 651 23.42 -1.66 -11.22
CA SER A 651 23.01 -1.30 -9.87
C SER A 651 21.75 -2.07 -9.45
N SER A 652 21.82 -2.84 -8.37
CA SER A 652 20.68 -3.56 -7.79
C SER A 652 20.32 -2.98 -6.42
N GLY A 653 19.08 -2.53 -6.24
CA GLY A 653 18.56 -1.91 -5.02
C GLY A 653 17.24 -2.54 -4.54
N GLU A 654 16.88 -2.25 -3.30
CA GLU A 654 15.56 -2.53 -2.70
C GLU A 654 15.10 -3.99 -2.86
N LYS A 655 15.91 -4.95 -2.38
CA LYS A 655 15.66 -6.41 -2.47
C LYS A 655 15.68 -6.98 -3.89
N SER A 656 16.33 -6.30 -4.83
CA SER A 656 16.50 -6.82 -6.19
C SER A 656 17.35 -8.09 -6.23
N GLN A 657 17.15 -8.87 -7.27
CA GLN A 657 17.93 -10.06 -7.58
C GLN A 657 18.49 -9.95 -9.00
N PHE A 658 19.78 -9.68 -9.13
CA PHE A 658 20.42 -9.50 -10.40
C PHE A 658 21.36 -10.68 -10.70
N ILE A 659 21.40 -11.07 -11.97
CA ILE A 659 22.40 -11.97 -12.55
C ILE A 659 23.08 -11.22 -13.67
N ALA A 660 24.41 -11.09 -13.63
CA ALA A 660 25.20 -10.44 -14.66
C ALA A 660 26.30 -11.37 -15.15
N HIS A 661 26.25 -11.76 -16.41
CA HIS A 661 27.27 -12.68 -16.96
C HIS A 661 27.67 -12.36 -18.40
N HIS A 662 28.93 -12.61 -18.74
CA HIS A 662 29.51 -12.37 -20.06
C HIS A 662 29.40 -10.91 -20.55
N ASN A 663 29.35 -9.92 -19.64
CA ASN A 663 29.32 -8.52 -19.98
C ASN A 663 30.74 -7.95 -20.09
N THR A 664 30.90 -6.87 -20.87
CA THR A 664 32.10 -6.05 -20.89
C THR A 664 31.78 -4.69 -20.27
N ILE A 665 32.50 -4.32 -19.20
CA ILE A 665 32.29 -3.06 -18.47
C ILE A 665 33.63 -2.33 -18.46
N ASP A 666 33.69 -1.23 -19.19
CA ASP A 666 34.92 -0.49 -19.42
C ASP A 666 34.75 1.01 -19.09
N SER A 667 35.74 1.59 -18.44
CA SER A 667 35.83 3.02 -18.20
C SER A 667 34.60 3.59 -17.44
N CYS A 668 34.01 2.80 -16.52
CA CYS A 668 32.89 3.18 -15.68
C CYS A 668 33.36 3.63 -14.28
N ALA A 669 32.58 4.46 -13.59
CA ALA A 669 32.91 4.81 -12.21
C ALA A 669 32.80 3.57 -11.31
N ILE A 670 31.69 2.84 -11.36
CA ILE A 670 31.53 1.58 -10.62
C ILE A 670 30.94 0.52 -11.56
N ALA A 671 31.54 -0.65 -11.62
CA ALA A 671 31.02 -1.72 -12.48
C ALA A 671 29.75 -2.35 -11.90
N PHE A 672 29.81 -2.84 -10.65
CA PHE A 672 28.71 -3.54 -9.99
C PHE A 672 28.38 -2.96 -8.63
N VAL A 673 27.10 -2.67 -8.41
CA VAL A 673 26.60 -2.22 -7.12
C VAL A 673 25.45 -3.11 -6.66
N SER A 674 25.50 -3.51 -5.38
CA SER A 674 24.36 -4.12 -4.67
C SER A 674 24.05 -3.33 -3.42
N LYS A 675 22.83 -2.84 -3.28
CA LYS A 675 22.36 -2.02 -2.15
C LYS A 675 21.03 -2.57 -1.59
N ASP A 676 20.74 -2.29 -0.33
CA ASP A 676 19.41 -2.41 0.26
C ASP A 676 18.79 -3.82 0.17
N LEU A 677 19.42 -4.83 0.81
CA LEU A 677 19.03 -6.25 0.81
C LEU A 677 19.09 -6.93 -0.56
N SER A 678 19.65 -6.29 -1.56
CA SER A 678 19.76 -6.89 -2.89
C SER A 678 20.84 -7.96 -2.96
N VAL A 679 20.68 -8.85 -3.92
CA VAL A 679 21.64 -9.90 -4.26
C VAL A 679 22.02 -9.76 -5.72
N LEU A 680 23.28 -9.48 -6.00
CA LEU A 680 23.86 -9.49 -7.33
C LEU A 680 24.79 -10.69 -7.48
N LYS A 681 24.52 -11.54 -8.48
CA LYS A 681 25.40 -12.65 -8.87
C LYS A 681 26.05 -12.29 -10.17
N GLU A 682 27.37 -12.35 -10.22
CA GLU A 682 28.10 -12.05 -11.45
C GLU A 682 29.08 -13.18 -11.80
N SER A 683 29.30 -13.39 -13.09
CA SER A 683 30.23 -14.42 -13.60
C SER A 683 30.74 -14.09 -14.99
N SER A 684 31.97 -14.44 -15.27
CA SER A 684 32.57 -14.35 -16.60
C SER A 684 32.46 -12.96 -17.24
N ASN A 685 32.43 -11.87 -16.44
CA ASN A 685 32.42 -10.51 -16.94
C ASN A 685 33.85 -9.99 -17.15
N LYS A 686 34.03 -9.15 -18.17
CA LYS A 686 35.31 -8.47 -18.43
C LYS A 686 35.23 -7.04 -17.86
N LEU A 687 36.05 -6.75 -16.85
CA LEU A 687 36.12 -5.46 -16.18
C LEU A 687 37.45 -4.77 -16.53
N THR A 688 37.37 -3.57 -17.11
CA THR A 688 38.56 -2.81 -17.53
C THR A 688 38.40 -1.33 -17.18
N ASN A 689 39.49 -0.70 -16.75
CA ASN A 689 39.59 0.74 -16.53
C ASN A 689 38.54 1.36 -15.60
N ASN A 690 37.78 0.57 -14.81
CA ASN A 690 36.79 1.11 -13.88
C ASN A 690 37.50 1.73 -12.66
N GLN A 691 36.86 2.74 -12.06
CA GLN A 691 37.37 3.32 -10.79
C GLN A 691 37.13 2.32 -9.64
N LEU A 692 35.96 1.73 -9.57
CA LEU A 692 35.61 0.62 -8.69
C LEU A 692 35.00 -0.52 -9.49
N ASP A 693 35.33 -1.76 -9.13
CA ASP A 693 34.69 -2.93 -9.75
C ASP A 693 33.45 -3.34 -8.96
N TYR A 694 33.47 -3.22 -7.64
CA TYR A 694 32.37 -3.68 -6.77
C TYR A 694 32.07 -2.71 -5.63
N ALA A 695 30.77 -2.48 -5.35
CA ALA A 695 30.35 -1.81 -4.11
C ALA A 695 29.09 -2.50 -3.53
N ALA A 696 29.07 -2.72 -2.22
CA ALA A 696 27.93 -3.30 -1.51
C ALA A 696 27.64 -2.51 -0.22
N PHE A 697 26.44 -1.93 -0.11
CA PHE A 697 26.09 -1.04 1.00
C PHE A 697 24.59 -0.97 1.29
N VAL A 698 24.23 -0.21 2.33
CA VAL A 698 22.83 0.11 2.69
C VAL A 698 22.64 1.61 2.43
N LYS A 699 21.88 1.96 1.41
CA LYS A 699 21.44 3.32 1.11
C LYS A 699 20.14 3.63 1.86
N LYS A 700 19.22 2.68 1.85
CA LYS A 700 17.92 2.76 2.50
C LYS A 700 17.91 1.87 3.75
N PRO A 701 18.05 2.46 4.95
CA PRO A 701 18.20 1.70 6.19
C PRO A 701 17.05 0.76 6.52
N GLU A 702 15.87 0.97 5.95
CA GLU A 702 14.68 0.13 6.09
C GLU A 702 14.83 -1.26 5.48
N TYR A 703 15.79 -1.45 4.56
CA TYR A 703 16.04 -2.74 3.93
C TYR A 703 17.10 -3.55 4.67
N GLY A 704 18.34 -3.13 4.64
CA GLY A 704 19.43 -3.84 5.29
C GLY A 704 20.59 -4.19 4.35
N PRO A 705 21.53 -5.04 4.83
CA PRO A 705 22.77 -5.33 4.11
C PRO A 705 22.54 -6.01 2.77
N ALA A 706 23.35 -5.64 1.77
CA ALA A 706 23.36 -6.21 0.44
C ALA A 706 24.46 -7.26 0.24
N SER A 707 24.39 -8.01 -0.85
CA SER A 707 25.41 -9.00 -1.18
C SER A 707 25.74 -9.03 -2.67
N ILE A 708 27.04 -9.22 -2.97
CA ILE A 708 27.52 -9.58 -4.30
C ILE A 708 28.16 -10.98 -4.23
N GLN A 709 27.87 -11.83 -5.20
CA GLN A 709 28.47 -13.16 -5.37
C GLN A 709 29.21 -13.16 -6.71
N SER A 710 30.53 -13.33 -6.70
CA SER A 710 31.39 -13.38 -7.86
C SER A 710 32.04 -14.74 -7.99
N ASP A 711 32.24 -15.22 -9.22
CA ASP A 711 33.05 -16.40 -9.52
C ASP A 711 34.50 -16.05 -9.84
N GLN A 712 34.80 -14.76 -10.07
CA GLN A 712 36.13 -14.30 -10.42
C GLN A 712 37.04 -14.13 -9.21
N ASP A 713 38.36 -14.30 -9.42
CA ASP A 713 39.33 -14.03 -8.38
C ASP A 713 39.39 -12.53 -8.10
N LEU A 714 39.04 -12.12 -6.88
CA LEU A 714 39.03 -10.72 -6.46
C LEU A 714 40.45 -10.21 -6.19
N ASN A 715 41.35 -10.37 -7.17
CA ASN A 715 42.71 -9.81 -7.11
C ASN A 715 42.71 -8.29 -7.24
N THR A 716 41.54 -7.66 -7.40
CA THR A 716 41.39 -6.24 -7.55
C THR A 716 41.21 -5.57 -6.18
N LYS A 717 42.02 -4.54 -5.88
CA LYS A 717 41.83 -3.69 -4.70
C LYS A 717 40.69 -2.65 -4.87
N LYS A 718 39.86 -2.81 -5.89
CA LYS A 718 38.85 -1.84 -6.34
C LYS A 718 37.45 -2.22 -5.83
N TYR A 719 37.26 -2.25 -4.50
CA TYR A 719 35.97 -2.54 -3.90
C TYR A 719 35.67 -1.70 -2.65
N LEU A 720 34.41 -1.39 -2.42
CA LEU A 720 33.88 -0.71 -1.23
C LEU A 720 32.73 -1.50 -0.62
N PHE A 721 32.71 -1.60 0.72
CA PHE A 721 31.65 -2.29 1.45
C PHE A 721 31.23 -1.53 2.68
N GLN A 722 29.96 -1.58 2.98
CA GLN A 722 29.42 -1.12 4.24
C GLN A 722 29.31 -2.28 5.23
N ARG A 723 29.32 -1.94 6.51
CA ARG A 723 29.16 -2.85 7.63
C ARG A 723 28.00 -3.83 7.39
N LYS A 724 28.26 -5.15 7.51
CA LYS A 724 27.35 -6.28 7.28
C LYS A 724 27.01 -6.60 5.82
N SER A 725 27.29 -5.73 4.85
CA SER A 725 27.21 -6.13 3.44
C SER A 725 28.37 -7.07 3.09
N ILE A 726 28.16 -7.94 2.10
CA ILE A 726 29.06 -9.07 1.86
C ILE A 726 29.40 -9.17 0.37
N ILE A 727 30.68 -9.39 0.05
CA ILE A 727 31.05 -10.03 -1.20
C ILE A 727 31.53 -11.45 -0.92
N LYS A 728 31.08 -12.42 -1.69
CA LYS A 728 31.52 -13.80 -1.67
C LYS A 728 32.25 -14.10 -2.98
N HIS A 729 33.45 -14.64 -2.85
CA HIS A 729 34.23 -15.12 -3.98
C HIS A 729 34.79 -16.50 -3.64
N GLY A 730 34.62 -17.48 -4.52
CA GLY A 730 35.17 -18.84 -4.36
C GLY A 730 34.91 -19.46 -2.95
N GLY A 731 33.78 -19.14 -2.33
CA GLY A 731 33.46 -19.57 -0.96
C GLY A 731 34.07 -18.72 0.15
N LYS A 732 34.97 -17.80 -0.14
CA LYS A 732 35.53 -16.85 0.85
C LYS A 732 34.62 -15.64 1.01
N LYS A 733 34.42 -15.21 2.24
CA LYS A 733 33.62 -14.03 2.60
C LYS A 733 34.55 -12.87 2.91
N ILE A 734 34.43 -11.77 2.16
CA ILE A 734 35.14 -10.52 2.44
C ILE A 734 34.19 -9.57 3.16
N VAL A 735 34.62 -9.08 4.33
CA VAL A 735 33.85 -8.16 5.17
C VAL A 735 34.68 -6.92 5.46
N MET A 736 34.16 -5.74 5.16
CA MET A 736 34.79 -4.47 5.54
C MET A 736 33.89 -3.58 6.39
N ILE A 737 34.50 -2.65 7.12
CA ILE A 737 33.92 -1.96 8.28
C ILE A 737 33.96 -0.44 8.10
N LYS A 738 33.55 0.15 6.99
CA LYS A 738 33.53 1.63 6.89
C LYS A 738 32.23 2.15 6.28
N ASP A 739 31.88 3.37 6.65
CA ASP A 739 30.79 4.12 6.06
C ASP A 739 31.09 4.35 4.57
N VAL A 740 30.37 3.61 3.73
CA VAL A 740 30.53 3.61 2.28
C VAL A 740 29.61 4.65 1.65
N GLU A 741 28.48 4.95 2.31
CA GLU A 741 27.49 5.88 1.78
C GLU A 741 28.07 7.28 1.63
N SER A 742 28.77 7.80 2.64
CA SER A 742 29.43 9.12 2.57
C SER A 742 30.52 9.19 1.51
N LYS A 743 31.16 8.06 1.16
CA LYS A 743 32.15 7.98 0.11
C LYS A 743 31.55 7.89 -1.29
N LEU A 744 30.47 7.12 -1.46
CA LEU A 744 29.81 6.90 -2.75
C LEU A 744 28.88 8.06 -3.15
N TYR A 745 28.36 8.80 -2.18
CA TYR A 745 27.52 9.98 -2.37
C TYR A 745 28.22 11.29 -1.99
N GLY A 746 29.53 11.25 -1.68
CA GLY A 746 30.41 12.39 -1.57
C GLY A 746 30.91 12.87 -2.95
N ASN A 747 31.82 13.85 -2.98
CA ASN A 747 32.34 14.44 -4.22
C ASN A 747 33.20 13.49 -5.09
N GLU A 748 33.37 12.21 -4.70
CA GLU A 748 34.30 11.29 -5.35
C GLU A 748 33.67 10.46 -6.47
N PHE A 749 32.36 10.16 -6.42
CA PHE A 749 31.68 9.24 -7.35
C PHE A 749 30.28 9.70 -7.75
N GLY A 750 30.06 9.83 -9.05
CA GLY A 750 28.78 10.02 -9.68
C GLY A 750 28.15 11.42 -9.64
N ARG A 751 27.21 11.67 -10.56
CA ARG A 751 26.45 12.93 -10.63
C ARG A 751 25.37 13.07 -9.56
N ALA A 752 24.88 11.97 -9.00
CA ALA A 752 23.90 11.98 -7.90
C ALA A 752 24.41 12.72 -6.66
N THR A 753 25.70 12.92 -6.55
CA THR A 753 26.37 13.62 -5.45
C THR A 753 26.46 15.13 -5.64
N LYS A 754 26.08 15.64 -6.80
CA LYS A 754 26.14 17.07 -7.14
C LYS A 754 24.79 17.79 -7.12
N LYS A 755 23.78 17.19 -6.44
CA LYS A 755 22.47 17.82 -6.19
C LYS A 755 22.52 18.68 -4.94
#